data_bb3f1404d3331a1045dcd276b58238be
#
_entry.id   bb3f1404d3331a1045dcd276b58238be
#
_cell.length_a   1.000
_cell.length_b   1.000
_cell.length_c   1.000
_cell.angle_alpha   90.00
_cell.angle_beta   90.00
_cell.angle_gamma   90.00
#
_symmetry.space_group_name_H-M   'P 1'
#
loop_
_entity.id
_entity.type
_entity.pdbx_description
1 polymer ?
#
loop_
_entity_poly.entity_id
_entity_poly.type
_entity_poly.pdbx_seq_one_letter_code
_entity_poly.pdbx_strand_id
1 'polypeptide(L)'
;MKRKLVTILIGCMALGLFGCGSGLSDTTKRLTPQQSEDSEQNANHTGNEDQQTEADTTEKKAEDGSTETSFGYRYRYCQFALNPESMEYSVIEVNPRVSRSSALASKATGYPIAKVTTNIALGYTLDEIKNDVTGKTCACFEPTLDYVVVKVPKWPFDKFVNASRKLGTQMKATGEVMSIAPCFEAAIMKAVRGAEIGLDTLNNKALDGLDIHKKLHDQDDLRLFSVFAALKKGVSIEEIHQITMIDEWFLAKLKNLADYEKEIDGLPLSREQYMQGKHYGYTDEALARISGGSIPYHQDCVYKMVDTCGAEFAAETPYFYSTYDAHCEARNLPQSGKQKIIVLGSGPIRIGQGIEFDYSSVHCVWTLKELGYEVILINNNPETVSTDFDTGDRLYFEPLCPEDVMQVIQVEKPIGVVVAFGGQTAIKLTKFLDEKGITILGTSAESIDIAEDRERFDALLEKFGIFRPKGTSVMTMPQALVAANELGYPVLLRPSYVIGGQNMTIAYTDDDVRRYMELILAQGIENPVLVDKYMMGTELEVDCISDGKDVLIPGIMEHIERAGVHSGDSIAVYPPYNLNDVMLHKICDVSEKLALSLGTKGLVNIQYLIYRNELYVIEVNPRASRTIPYISKVTGVPMVELATKIMVGEKLQDLGYGTGLYRTPPYFAVKVPVFSFEKLNDVNSQLGPEMKSTGECLGIAKTFNEALYKAFLGAGI
;
A
#
# COMPACT_ATOMS: atom_id res chain seq x y z
N MET A 1 21.22 -17.16 -35.34
CA MET A 1 20.03 -16.28 -35.30
C MET A 1 19.55 -16.25 -33.83
N LYS A 2 19.82 -15.16 -33.11
CA LYS A 2 19.34 -14.99 -31.74
C LYS A 2 17.88 -14.56 -31.82
N ARG A 3 16.94 -15.38 -31.37
CA ARG A 3 15.52 -15.02 -31.26
C ARG A 3 15.38 -13.93 -30.19
N LYS A 4 14.90 -12.78 -30.58
CA LYS A 4 14.54 -11.69 -29.66
C LYS A 4 13.15 -12.00 -29.10
N LEU A 5 13.06 -12.40 -27.85
CA LEU A 5 11.79 -12.53 -27.14
C LEU A 5 11.54 -11.20 -26.40
N VAL A 6 10.51 -10.50 -26.81
CA VAL A 6 9.99 -9.35 -26.06
C VAL A 6 8.89 -9.86 -25.15
N THR A 7 9.07 -9.75 -23.84
CA THR A 7 8.04 -10.08 -22.87
C THR A 7 7.16 -8.82 -22.70
N ILE A 8 6.05 -8.79 -23.37
CA ILE A 8 5.00 -7.80 -23.11
C ILE A 8 4.11 -8.39 -22.03
N LEU A 9 4.07 -7.77 -20.86
CA LEU A 9 3.10 -8.08 -19.83
C LEU A 9 1.77 -7.45 -20.25
N ILE A 10 1.13 -8.06 -21.24
CA ILE A 10 -0.26 -7.77 -21.54
C ILE A 10 -1.06 -8.64 -20.58
N GLY A 11 -1.62 -8.02 -19.54
CA GLY A 11 -2.72 -8.64 -18.81
C GLY A 11 -3.94 -8.73 -19.72
N CYS A 12 -3.83 -9.53 -20.78
CA CYS A 12 -4.98 -9.84 -21.60
C CYS A 12 -5.90 -10.73 -20.78
N MET A 13 -7.10 -10.24 -20.47
CA MET A 13 -8.22 -11.09 -20.16
C MET A 13 -8.47 -11.96 -21.41
N ALA A 14 -7.94 -13.16 -21.44
CA ALA A 14 -8.48 -14.19 -22.29
C ALA A 14 -9.80 -14.66 -21.64
N LEU A 15 -10.84 -13.83 -21.77
CA LEU A 15 -12.20 -14.33 -21.69
C LEU A 15 -12.34 -15.35 -22.81
N GLY A 16 -12.54 -16.62 -22.45
CA GLY A 16 -12.94 -17.62 -23.40
C GLY A 16 -14.29 -17.26 -24.00
N LEU A 17 -14.30 -16.37 -24.97
CA LEU A 17 -15.47 -16.08 -25.78
C LEU A 17 -15.68 -17.26 -26.73
N PHE A 18 -16.53 -18.17 -26.33
CA PHE A 18 -17.19 -19.09 -27.25
C PHE A 18 -18.69 -18.91 -27.16
N GLY A 19 -19.22 -18.37 -28.23
CA GLY A 19 -20.53 -18.67 -28.71
C GLY A 19 -21.66 -17.70 -28.45
N CYS A 20 -21.78 -16.70 -29.26
CA CYS A 20 -23.06 -16.44 -29.93
C CYS A 20 -22.78 -16.29 -31.41
N GLY A 21 -23.07 -17.35 -32.15
CA GLY A 21 -22.81 -17.38 -33.55
C GLY A 21 -23.99 -16.90 -34.36
N SER A 22 -23.71 -16.14 -35.41
CA SER A 22 -24.31 -16.35 -36.72
C SER A 22 -23.34 -15.84 -37.76
N GLY A 23 -22.68 -16.78 -38.42
CA GLY A 23 -22.18 -16.64 -39.77
C GLY A 23 -20.89 -15.88 -39.94
N LEU A 24 -19.74 -16.54 -39.77
CA LEU A 24 -18.59 -16.36 -40.62
C LEU A 24 -17.79 -17.67 -40.65
N SER A 25 -17.44 -18.10 -41.83
CA SER A 25 -16.95 -19.41 -42.23
C SER A 25 -15.63 -19.80 -41.59
N ASP A 26 -15.60 -21.10 -41.20
CA ASP A 26 -14.47 -22.03 -41.16
C ASP A 26 -13.05 -21.49 -41.35
N THR A 27 -12.30 -21.41 -40.28
CA THR A 27 -10.90 -21.83 -40.17
C THR A 27 -10.44 -21.88 -38.71
N THR A 28 -10.99 -22.80 -37.94
CA THR A 28 -10.38 -23.22 -36.67
C THR A 28 -9.84 -24.62 -36.81
N LYS A 29 -8.52 -24.73 -37.05
CA LYS A 29 -7.80 -26.00 -36.87
C LYS A 29 -7.83 -26.38 -35.39
N ARG A 30 -8.56 -27.44 -35.07
CA ARG A 30 -8.46 -28.16 -33.80
C ARG A 30 -7.04 -28.69 -33.66
N LEU A 31 -6.35 -28.29 -32.59
CA LEU A 31 -5.13 -28.94 -32.13
C LEU A 31 -5.53 -30.17 -31.33
N THR A 32 -5.38 -31.35 -31.91
CA THR A 32 -5.35 -32.63 -31.20
C THR A 32 -3.95 -32.87 -30.66
N PRO A 33 -3.78 -33.35 -29.42
CA PRO A 33 -2.47 -33.77 -28.91
C PRO A 33 -2.04 -35.06 -29.58
N GLN A 34 -0.86 -35.08 -30.20
CA GLN A 34 -0.18 -36.29 -30.59
C GLN A 34 0.34 -37.02 -29.34
N GLN A 35 -0.08 -38.26 -29.18
CA GLN A 35 0.53 -39.24 -28.27
C GLN A 35 1.96 -39.56 -28.74
N SER A 36 2.90 -39.53 -27.81
CA SER A 36 4.16 -40.25 -27.96
C SER A 36 4.20 -41.35 -26.90
N GLU A 37 4.22 -42.58 -27.38
CA GLU A 37 4.42 -43.79 -26.62
C GLU A 37 5.90 -43.96 -26.21
N ASP A 38 6.05 -44.80 -25.17
CA ASP A 38 7.26 -45.53 -24.70
C ASP A 38 8.25 -44.80 -23.81
N SER A 39 8.41 -45.19 -22.56
CA SER A 39 9.01 -46.42 -22.07
C SER A 39 8.94 -46.54 -20.54
N GLU A 40 8.58 -47.76 -20.11
CA GLU A 40 8.67 -48.23 -18.72
C GLU A 40 10.12 -48.32 -18.23
N GLN A 41 10.37 -47.99 -16.97
CA GLN A 41 11.06 -48.88 -16.03
C GLN A 41 11.15 -48.35 -14.60
N ASN A 42 10.53 -49.08 -13.70
CA ASN A 42 10.82 -49.36 -12.29
C ASN A 42 11.81 -48.54 -11.48
N ALA A 43 11.35 -48.02 -10.34
CA ALA A 43 11.90 -48.41 -9.03
C ALA A 43 11.05 -47.88 -7.85
N ASN A 44 10.74 -48.81 -6.95
CA ASN A 44 10.11 -48.62 -5.64
C ASN A 44 10.84 -47.61 -4.74
N HIS A 45 10.11 -46.77 -3.96
CA HIS A 45 10.13 -46.82 -2.50
C HIS A 45 9.15 -45.85 -1.84
N THR A 46 8.30 -46.46 -0.99
CA THR A 46 7.74 -46.04 0.32
C THR A 46 7.35 -44.58 0.59
N GLY A 47 6.08 -44.39 0.67
CA GLY A 47 5.27 -43.87 1.77
C GLY A 47 5.49 -42.45 2.29
N ASN A 48 4.52 -41.61 1.97
CA ASN A 48 3.86 -40.78 2.99
C ASN A 48 2.54 -40.24 2.42
N GLU A 49 1.48 -40.47 3.16
CA GLU A 49 0.12 -40.03 2.85
C GLU A 49 0.04 -38.51 3.06
N ASP A 50 -0.06 -37.77 1.96
CA ASP A 50 -0.59 -36.40 1.99
C ASP A 50 -1.99 -36.45 1.37
N GLN A 51 -2.98 -36.10 2.19
CA GLN A 51 -4.36 -35.94 1.79
C GLN A 51 -4.49 -34.81 0.77
N GLN A 52 -4.53 -35.16 -0.50
CA GLN A 52 -5.00 -34.30 -1.57
C GLN A 52 -6.54 -34.27 -1.51
N THR A 53 -7.09 -33.08 -1.29
CA THR A 53 -8.52 -32.82 -1.54
C THR A 53 -8.81 -33.06 -3.02
N GLU A 54 -9.54 -34.11 -3.32
CA GLU A 54 -10.04 -34.43 -4.65
C GLU A 54 -10.91 -33.28 -5.17
N ALA A 55 -10.52 -32.71 -6.31
CA ALA A 55 -11.39 -31.85 -7.10
C ALA A 55 -12.39 -32.76 -7.83
N ASP A 56 -13.66 -32.56 -7.52
CA ASP A 56 -14.80 -33.28 -8.07
C ASP A 56 -14.84 -33.16 -9.62
N THR A 57 -14.38 -34.20 -10.30
CA THR A 57 -14.56 -34.38 -11.73
C THR A 57 -15.81 -35.22 -11.96
N THR A 58 -16.91 -34.56 -12.27
CA THR A 58 -18.11 -35.26 -12.75
C THR A 58 -17.87 -35.78 -14.17
N GLU A 59 -17.61 -37.06 -14.33
CA GLU A 59 -17.63 -37.74 -15.62
C GLU A 59 -19.07 -37.95 -16.10
N LYS A 60 -19.46 -37.28 -17.19
CA LYS A 60 -20.63 -37.65 -17.98
C LYS A 60 -20.20 -38.55 -19.13
N LYS A 61 -20.73 -39.76 -19.22
CA LYS A 61 -20.55 -40.62 -20.39
C LYS A 61 -21.47 -40.12 -21.53
N ALA A 62 -20.87 -39.90 -22.70
CA ALA A 62 -21.61 -39.63 -23.92
C ALA A 62 -22.24 -40.93 -24.42
N GLU A 63 -23.35 -40.86 -25.18
CA GLU A 63 -24.11 -42.01 -25.69
C GLU A 63 -23.32 -42.90 -26.66
N ASP A 64 -22.16 -42.48 -27.14
CA ASP A 64 -21.26 -43.23 -28.03
C ASP A 64 -20.15 -43.99 -27.29
N GLY A 65 -20.10 -43.94 -25.95
CA GLY A 65 -19.11 -44.63 -25.13
C GLY A 65 -17.74 -43.92 -25.01
N SER A 66 -17.57 -42.71 -25.54
CA SER A 66 -16.38 -41.89 -25.33
C SER A 66 -16.49 -41.07 -24.04
N THR A 67 -15.40 -40.98 -23.29
CA THR A 67 -15.31 -40.13 -22.09
C THR A 67 -14.97 -38.73 -22.52
N GLU A 68 -15.95 -37.83 -22.58
CA GLU A 68 -15.68 -36.40 -22.66
C GLU A 68 -15.30 -35.89 -21.26
N THR A 69 -14.04 -35.55 -21.07
CA THR A 69 -13.62 -34.70 -19.97
C THR A 69 -14.10 -33.28 -20.24
N SER A 70 -15.28 -32.91 -19.74
CA SER A 70 -15.68 -31.53 -19.73
C SER A 70 -14.86 -30.79 -18.68
N PHE A 71 -13.84 -30.08 -19.11
CA PHE A 71 -13.25 -29.03 -18.29
C PHE A 71 -14.31 -27.96 -18.11
N GLY A 72 -14.97 -27.96 -16.94
CA GLY A 72 -15.96 -26.92 -16.62
C GLY A 72 -15.37 -25.53 -16.86
N TYR A 73 -16.17 -24.64 -17.43
CA TYR A 73 -15.81 -23.25 -17.71
C TYR A 73 -15.48 -22.54 -16.41
N ARG A 74 -14.16 -22.52 -16.05
CA ARG A 74 -13.63 -21.80 -14.88
C ARG A 74 -12.70 -20.71 -15.37
N TYR A 75 -12.66 -19.59 -14.66
CA TYR A 75 -11.68 -18.53 -14.92
C TYR A 75 -10.26 -19.09 -14.91
N ARG A 76 -9.47 -18.65 -15.89
CA ARG A 76 -8.04 -18.99 -16.00
C ARG A 76 -7.25 -17.71 -16.27
N TYR A 77 -6.16 -17.55 -15.54
CA TYR A 77 -5.15 -16.55 -15.84
C TYR A 77 -4.11 -17.19 -16.77
N CYS A 78 -3.91 -16.60 -17.92
CA CYS A 78 -2.90 -17.03 -18.88
C CYS A 78 -1.87 -15.92 -19.10
N GLN A 79 -0.60 -16.29 -19.06
CA GLN A 79 0.50 -15.39 -19.38
C GLN A 79 1.12 -15.80 -20.71
N PHE A 80 1.28 -14.84 -21.61
CA PHE A 80 1.78 -15.04 -22.95
C PHE A 80 3.06 -14.24 -23.18
N ALA A 81 3.93 -14.75 -24.05
CA ALA A 81 5.01 -14.01 -24.70
C ALA A 81 4.63 -13.83 -26.18
N LEU A 82 4.63 -12.61 -26.68
CA LEU A 82 4.36 -12.28 -28.07
C LEU A 82 5.66 -11.88 -28.77
N ASN A 83 5.90 -12.43 -29.96
CA ASN A 83 6.96 -11.94 -30.84
C ASN A 83 6.40 -10.81 -31.69
N PRO A 84 6.86 -9.55 -31.54
CA PRO A 84 6.30 -8.41 -32.27
C PRO A 84 6.59 -8.44 -33.78
N GLU A 85 7.64 -9.16 -34.24
CA GLU A 85 8.03 -9.24 -35.63
C GLU A 85 7.18 -10.24 -36.42
N SER A 86 6.78 -11.37 -35.80
CA SER A 86 6.06 -12.46 -36.46
C SER A 86 4.62 -12.64 -35.96
N MET A 87 4.23 -11.92 -34.89
CA MET A 87 2.96 -12.12 -34.18
C MET A 87 2.76 -13.53 -33.62
N GLU A 88 3.79 -14.36 -33.61
CA GLU A 88 3.78 -15.67 -32.95
C GLU A 88 3.78 -15.47 -31.45
N TYR A 89 3.00 -16.26 -30.73
CA TYR A 89 2.96 -16.21 -29.27
C TYR A 89 3.26 -17.55 -28.64
N SER A 90 3.77 -17.49 -27.42
CA SER A 90 4.00 -18.66 -26.60
C SER A 90 3.28 -18.50 -25.27
N VAL A 91 2.62 -19.55 -24.80
CA VAL A 91 2.05 -19.59 -23.44
C VAL A 91 3.18 -19.79 -22.45
N ILE A 92 3.33 -18.87 -21.49
CA ILE A 92 4.33 -18.98 -20.42
C ILE A 92 3.78 -19.85 -19.29
N GLU A 93 2.58 -19.51 -18.80
CA GLU A 93 1.89 -20.25 -17.75
C GLU A 93 0.38 -20.08 -17.82
N VAL A 94 -0.33 -21.04 -17.28
CA VAL A 94 -1.79 -21.00 -17.08
C VAL A 94 -2.10 -21.28 -15.61
N ASN A 95 -2.79 -20.39 -14.97
CA ASN A 95 -3.23 -20.54 -13.59
C ASN A 95 -4.75 -20.70 -13.55
N PRO A 96 -5.31 -21.87 -13.20
CA PRO A 96 -6.77 -22.09 -13.11
C PRO A 96 -7.35 -21.50 -11.82
N ARG A 97 -7.01 -20.26 -11.53
CA ARG A 97 -7.41 -19.50 -10.33
C ARG A 97 -7.35 -18.01 -10.63
N VAL A 98 -7.95 -17.20 -9.76
CA VAL A 98 -7.77 -15.75 -9.75
C VAL A 98 -6.31 -15.45 -9.40
N SER A 99 -5.69 -14.56 -10.17
CA SER A 99 -4.31 -14.12 -9.95
C SER A 99 -4.27 -12.77 -9.22
N ARG A 100 -3.09 -12.39 -8.73
CA ARG A 100 -2.86 -11.06 -8.14
C ARG A 100 -3.20 -9.94 -9.11
N SER A 101 -2.85 -10.07 -10.38
CA SER A 101 -3.16 -9.10 -11.43
C SER A 101 -4.66 -9.00 -11.76
N SER A 102 -5.48 -9.95 -11.32
CA SER A 102 -6.95 -9.87 -11.53
C SER A 102 -7.58 -8.70 -10.78
N ALA A 103 -7.05 -8.31 -9.62
CA ALA A 103 -7.53 -7.15 -8.87
C ALA A 103 -7.30 -5.85 -9.67
N LEU A 104 -6.08 -5.65 -10.17
CA LEU A 104 -5.76 -4.52 -11.04
C LEU A 104 -6.61 -4.52 -12.31
N ALA A 105 -6.67 -5.67 -13.00
CA ALA A 105 -7.43 -5.81 -14.24
C ALA A 105 -8.91 -5.49 -14.02
N SER A 106 -9.52 -5.95 -12.92
CA SER A 106 -10.92 -5.65 -12.59
C SER A 106 -11.18 -4.15 -12.49
N LYS A 107 -10.28 -3.42 -11.82
CA LYS A 107 -10.42 -1.97 -11.60
C LYS A 107 -10.07 -1.16 -12.85
N ALA A 108 -9.07 -1.63 -13.61
CA ALA A 108 -8.65 -1.01 -14.84
C ALA A 108 -9.70 -1.09 -15.96
N THR A 109 -10.51 -2.15 -15.95
CA THR A 109 -11.47 -2.43 -17.03
C THR A 109 -12.93 -2.32 -16.60
N GLY A 110 -13.20 -1.97 -15.34
CA GLY A 110 -14.56 -1.99 -14.80
C GLY A 110 -15.24 -3.36 -14.94
N TYR A 111 -14.45 -4.46 -14.86
CA TYR A 111 -14.96 -5.81 -14.98
C TYR A 111 -14.67 -6.61 -13.70
N PRO A 112 -15.69 -6.92 -12.87
CA PRO A 112 -15.50 -7.51 -11.55
C PRO A 112 -15.16 -9.01 -11.64
N ILE A 113 -13.93 -9.35 -12.00
CA ILE A 113 -13.46 -10.71 -12.32
C ILE A 113 -13.81 -11.72 -11.22
N ALA A 114 -13.56 -11.42 -9.96
CA ALA A 114 -13.81 -12.35 -8.86
C ALA A 114 -15.30 -12.66 -8.72
N LYS A 115 -16.16 -11.63 -8.81
CA LYS A 115 -17.63 -11.81 -8.74
C LYS A 115 -18.18 -12.59 -9.92
N VAL A 116 -17.75 -12.25 -11.13
CA VAL A 116 -18.12 -13.00 -12.35
C VAL A 116 -17.69 -14.46 -12.23
N THR A 117 -16.43 -14.71 -11.80
CA THR A 117 -15.90 -16.07 -11.62
C THR A 117 -16.72 -16.87 -10.59
N THR A 118 -17.15 -16.24 -9.50
CA THR A 118 -18.00 -16.87 -8.49
C THR A 118 -19.36 -17.26 -9.06
N ASN A 119 -19.99 -16.37 -9.83
CA ASN A 119 -21.28 -16.66 -10.48
C ASN A 119 -21.16 -17.81 -11.51
N ILE A 120 -20.06 -17.84 -12.29
CA ILE A 120 -19.78 -18.98 -13.19
C ILE A 120 -19.63 -20.28 -12.40
N ALA A 121 -18.95 -20.26 -11.25
CA ALA A 121 -18.82 -21.45 -10.38
C ALA A 121 -20.16 -21.92 -9.81
N LEU A 122 -21.15 -21.03 -9.70
CA LEU A 122 -22.54 -21.36 -9.31
C LEU A 122 -23.41 -21.82 -10.49
N GLY A 123 -22.88 -21.82 -11.71
CA GLY A 123 -23.56 -22.34 -12.90
C GLY A 123 -24.19 -21.30 -13.84
N TYR A 124 -24.01 -20.01 -13.56
CA TYR A 124 -24.49 -18.93 -14.45
C TYR A 124 -23.63 -18.83 -15.70
N THR A 125 -24.21 -18.46 -16.83
CA THR A 125 -23.51 -18.14 -18.06
C THR A 125 -23.15 -16.67 -18.12
N LEU A 126 -22.19 -16.29 -19.00
CA LEU A 126 -21.67 -14.91 -19.08
C LEU A 126 -22.75 -13.89 -19.49
N ASP A 127 -23.74 -14.30 -20.29
CA ASP A 127 -24.87 -13.47 -20.73
C ASP A 127 -25.92 -13.27 -19.62
N GLU A 128 -26.01 -14.20 -18.67
CA GLU A 128 -26.87 -14.09 -17.48
C GLU A 128 -26.28 -13.21 -16.37
N ILE A 129 -24.96 -13.09 -16.32
CA ILE A 129 -24.25 -12.34 -15.27
C ILE A 129 -24.20 -10.86 -15.65
N LYS A 130 -24.82 -9.99 -14.84
CA LYS A 130 -24.66 -8.55 -14.95
C LYS A 130 -23.27 -8.11 -14.52
N ASN A 131 -22.72 -7.11 -15.21
CA ASN A 131 -21.55 -6.38 -14.74
C ASN A 131 -22.01 -5.30 -13.75
N ASP A 132 -21.80 -5.53 -12.45
CA ASP A 132 -22.24 -4.61 -11.40
C ASP A 132 -21.44 -3.30 -11.33
N VAL A 133 -20.26 -3.24 -11.96
CA VAL A 133 -19.45 -2.01 -12.02
C VAL A 133 -20.04 -1.04 -13.04
N THR A 134 -20.40 -1.52 -14.22
CA THR A 134 -20.96 -0.68 -15.29
C THR A 134 -22.46 -0.48 -15.16
N GLY A 135 -23.16 -1.39 -14.45
CA GLY A 135 -24.60 -1.36 -14.26
C GLY A 135 -25.45 -1.63 -15.52
N LYS A 136 -24.86 -1.56 -16.71
CA LYS A 136 -25.56 -1.62 -18.01
C LYS A 136 -25.19 -2.82 -18.88
N THR A 137 -24.00 -3.37 -18.71
CA THR A 137 -23.47 -4.47 -19.52
C THR A 137 -23.62 -5.82 -18.82
N CYS A 138 -23.46 -6.92 -19.56
CA CYS A 138 -23.31 -8.27 -19.00
C CYS A 138 -21.85 -8.73 -19.06
N ALA A 139 -21.54 -9.86 -18.45
CA ALA A 139 -20.18 -10.37 -18.38
C ALA A 139 -19.64 -10.86 -19.75
N CYS A 140 -20.49 -11.03 -20.75
CA CYS A 140 -20.04 -11.33 -22.12
C CYS A 140 -19.69 -10.08 -22.94
N PHE A 141 -19.91 -8.86 -22.42
CA PHE A 141 -19.54 -7.61 -23.07
C PHE A 141 -18.04 -7.35 -22.91
N GLU A 142 -17.34 -7.14 -24.02
CA GLU A 142 -15.92 -6.87 -24.02
C GLU A 142 -15.64 -5.39 -23.65
N PRO A 143 -14.85 -5.12 -22.60
CA PRO A 143 -14.51 -3.75 -22.21
C PRO A 143 -13.74 -3.01 -23.30
N THR A 144 -14.14 -1.78 -23.60
CA THR A 144 -13.47 -0.88 -24.53
C THR A 144 -12.83 0.27 -23.77
N LEU A 145 -11.52 0.49 -23.97
CA LEU A 145 -10.72 1.47 -23.21
C LEU A 145 -10.29 2.62 -24.10
N ASP A 146 -10.46 3.87 -23.63
CA ASP A 146 -9.95 5.09 -24.26
C ASP A 146 -8.90 5.82 -23.39
N TYR A 147 -8.39 5.13 -22.35
CA TYR A 147 -7.37 5.61 -21.42
C TYR A 147 -6.23 4.60 -21.28
N VAL A 148 -5.14 5.03 -20.62
CA VAL A 148 -3.97 4.20 -20.35
C VAL A 148 -3.89 3.92 -18.85
N VAL A 149 -3.66 2.66 -18.50
CA VAL A 149 -3.42 2.24 -17.13
C VAL A 149 -1.96 1.82 -16.97
N VAL A 150 -1.27 2.42 -16.02
CA VAL A 150 0.12 2.09 -15.68
C VAL A 150 0.20 1.55 -14.27
N LYS A 151 0.92 0.45 -14.10
CA LYS A 151 1.27 -0.15 -12.82
C LYS A 151 2.75 0.04 -12.53
N VAL A 152 3.08 0.56 -11.33
CA VAL A 152 4.45 0.61 -10.82
C VAL A 152 4.56 -0.20 -9.55
N PRO A 153 5.47 -1.20 -9.47
CA PRO A 153 5.69 -1.98 -8.27
C PRO A 153 6.43 -1.17 -7.20
N LYS A 154 6.13 -1.46 -5.93
CA LYS A 154 6.87 -0.98 -4.77
C LYS A 154 7.80 -2.06 -4.27
N TRP A 155 9.10 -1.79 -4.30
CA TRP A 155 10.13 -2.71 -3.79
C TRP A 155 10.57 -2.29 -2.39
N PRO A 156 10.96 -3.23 -1.51
CA PRO A 156 11.38 -2.94 -0.14
C PRO A 156 12.90 -2.67 -0.02
N PHE A 157 13.55 -2.18 -1.07
CA PHE A 157 15.00 -1.94 -1.06
C PHE A 157 15.40 -0.72 -0.22
N ASP A 158 14.44 0.12 0.12
CA ASP A 158 14.59 1.17 1.13
C ASP A 158 14.77 0.60 2.55
N LYS A 159 14.23 -0.59 2.81
CA LYS A 159 14.35 -1.33 4.06
C LYS A 159 15.51 -2.31 4.06
N PHE A 160 15.72 -2.99 2.96
CA PHE A 160 16.77 -4.00 2.80
C PHE A 160 17.91 -3.46 1.94
N VAL A 161 18.66 -2.47 2.47
CA VAL A 161 19.71 -1.74 1.74
C VAL A 161 20.81 -2.67 1.19
N ASN A 162 21.07 -3.79 1.89
CA ASN A 162 22.09 -4.77 1.48
C ASN A 162 21.53 -5.90 0.59
N ALA A 163 20.22 -5.92 0.33
CA ALA A 163 19.63 -6.92 -0.54
C ALA A 163 20.04 -6.71 -2.01
N SER A 164 20.20 -7.82 -2.73
CA SER A 164 20.42 -7.76 -4.18
C SER A 164 19.24 -7.06 -4.88
N ARG A 165 19.50 -5.91 -5.49
CA ARG A 165 18.52 -5.12 -6.25
C ARG A 165 18.22 -5.70 -7.64
N LYS A 166 18.96 -6.71 -8.09
CA LYS A 166 18.76 -7.34 -9.40
C LYS A 166 17.35 -7.95 -9.49
N LEU A 167 16.58 -7.52 -10.45
CA LEU A 167 15.24 -8.05 -10.75
C LEU A 167 15.37 -9.28 -11.67
N GLY A 168 14.47 -10.24 -11.50
CA GLY A 168 14.45 -11.50 -12.23
C GLY A 168 13.08 -12.16 -12.14
N THR A 169 13.04 -13.47 -12.27
CA THR A 169 11.80 -14.27 -12.23
C THR A 169 11.19 -14.38 -10.84
N GLN A 170 11.99 -14.21 -9.79
CA GLN A 170 11.49 -14.21 -8.42
C GLN A 170 10.89 -12.82 -8.07
N MET A 171 9.66 -12.83 -7.54
CA MET A 171 8.99 -11.60 -7.12
C MET A 171 9.64 -11.00 -5.86
N LYS A 172 10.06 -9.74 -5.94
CA LYS A 172 10.65 -8.98 -4.83
C LYS A 172 9.77 -7.82 -4.36
N ALA A 173 8.77 -7.41 -5.14
CA ALA A 173 7.87 -6.32 -4.79
C ALA A 173 6.97 -6.69 -3.61
N THR A 174 6.71 -5.71 -2.73
CA THR A 174 5.78 -5.82 -1.58
C THR A 174 4.40 -5.27 -1.88
N GLY A 175 4.29 -4.36 -2.83
CA GLY A 175 3.04 -3.73 -3.22
C GLY A 175 3.13 -3.11 -4.61
N GLU A 176 2.06 -2.47 -5.03
CA GLU A 176 1.99 -1.80 -6.33
C GLU A 176 1.04 -0.61 -6.28
N VAL A 177 1.22 0.29 -7.22
CA VAL A 177 0.29 1.39 -7.49
C VAL A 177 -0.24 1.28 -8.91
N MET A 178 -1.46 1.73 -9.09
CA MET A 178 -2.13 1.88 -10.38
C MET A 178 -2.43 3.35 -10.61
N SER A 179 -2.22 3.81 -11.82
CA SER A 179 -2.62 5.13 -12.28
C SER A 179 -3.37 5.03 -13.60
N ILE A 180 -4.30 5.94 -13.80
CA ILE A 180 -5.11 6.05 -15.02
C ILE A 180 -4.95 7.46 -15.56
N ALA A 181 -4.74 7.57 -16.87
CA ALA A 181 -4.64 8.86 -17.56
C ALA A 181 -4.95 8.70 -19.06
N PRO A 182 -5.22 9.81 -19.81
CA PRO A 182 -5.48 9.73 -21.25
C PRO A 182 -4.28 9.29 -22.09
N CYS A 183 -3.04 9.44 -21.58
CA CYS A 183 -1.82 9.06 -22.28
C CYS A 183 -0.82 8.39 -21.35
N PHE A 184 0.14 7.66 -21.93
CA PHE A 184 1.16 6.94 -21.20
C PHE A 184 2.05 7.87 -20.36
N GLU A 185 2.42 9.03 -20.90
CA GLU A 185 3.27 10.03 -20.24
C GLU A 185 2.64 10.48 -18.91
N ALA A 186 1.37 10.85 -18.93
CA ALA A 186 0.65 11.25 -17.71
C ALA A 186 0.47 10.07 -16.75
N ALA A 187 0.15 8.88 -17.25
CA ALA A 187 -0.07 7.71 -16.44
C ALA A 187 1.21 7.29 -15.70
N ILE A 188 2.39 7.25 -16.37
CA ILE A 188 3.66 6.89 -15.71
C ILE A 188 4.08 7.94 -14.67
N MET A 189 3.88 9.24 -14.94
CA MET A 189 4.18 10.32 -14.01
C MET A 189 3.32 10.24 -12.74
N LYS A 190 2.00 10.01 -12.88
CA LYS A 190 1.11 9.75 -11.75
C LYS A 190 1.53 8.50 -10.96
N ALA A 191 1.86 7.39 -11.64
CA ALA A 191 2.25 6.15 -10.99
C ALA A 191 3.54 6.31 -10.17
N VAL A 192 4.55 7.01 -10.69
CA VAL A 192 5.81 7.28 -9.97
C VAL A 192 5.54 8.14 -8.74
N ARG A 193 4.73 9.18 -8.87
CA ARG A 193 4.34 10.05 -7.75
C ARG A 193 3.57 9.26 -6.69
N GLY A 194 2.66 8.39 -7.12
CA GLY A 194 1.87 7.54 -6.25
C GLY A 194 2.65 6.39 -5.58
N ALA A 195 3.81 5.98 -6.11
CA ALA A 195 4.61 4.90 -5.55
C ALA A 195 5.32 5.25 -4.23
N GLU A 196 5.23 6.50 -3.80
CA GLU A 196 5.82 7.00 -2.54
C GLU A 196 7.31 6.65 -2.39
N ILE A 197 8.07 6.95 -3.44
CA ILE A 197 9.53 6.78 -3.48
C ILE A 197 10.27 8.12 -3.37
N GLY A 198 9.57 9.18 -2.96
CA GLY A 198 10.12 10.53 -2.82
C GLY A 198 10.37 11.25 -4.15
N LEU A 199 9.73 10.80 -5.24
CA LEU A 199 9.85 11.37 -6.56
C LEU A 199 8.49 11.87 -7.08
N ASP A 200 8.48 13.02 -7.70
CA ASP A 200 7.34 13.63 -8.40
C ASP A 200 7.52 13.64 -9.93
N THR A 201 8.73 13.31 -10.39
CA THR A 201 9.12 13.15 -11.79
C THR A 201 9.99 11.90 -11.96
N LEU A 202 10.42 11.63 -13.20
CA LEU A 202 11.36 10.53 -13.49
C LEU A 202 12.82 10.88 -13.20
N ASN A 203 13.12 12.09 -12.71
CA ASN A 203 14.47 12.48 -12.31
C ASN A 203 14.83 11.87 -10.95
N ASN A 204 15.87 11.05 -10.91
CA ASN A 204 16.30 10.38 -9.69
C ASN A 204 17.76 10.73 -9.33
N LYS A 205 17.95 11.45 -8.23
CA LYS A 205 19.27 11.88 -7.73
C LYS A 205 20.23 10.72 -7.45
N ALA A 206 19.71 9.50 -7.20
CA ALA A 206 20.56 8.32 -7.01
C ALA A 206 21.39 7.94 -8.25
N LEU A 207 21.08 8.53 -9.41
CA LEU A 207 21.83 8.34 -10.67
C LEU A 207 22.86 9.43 -10.93
N ASP A 208 22.91 10.47 -10.10
CA ASP A 208 23.84 11.58 -10.29
C ASP A 208 25.29 11.10 -10.17
N GLY A 209 26.12 11.50 -11.13
CA GLY A 209 27.52 11.11 -11.19
C GLY A 209 27.78 9.66 -11.64
N LEU A 210 26.76 8.85 -11.89
CA LEU A 210 26.92 7.50 -12.42
C LEU A 210 27.12 7.47 -13.93
N ASP A 211 27.87 6.47 -14.40
CA ASP A 211 27.95 6.13 -15.82
C ASP A 211 26.63 5.51 -16.29
N ILE A 212 25.83 6.31 -16.98
CA ILE A 212 24.49 5.92 -17.40
C ILE A 212 24.52 4.79 -18.44
N HIS A 213 25.52 4.77 -19.36
CA HIS A 213 25.63 3.67 -20.34
C HIS A 213 25.84 2.33 -19.62
N LYS A 214 26.71 2.30 -18.61
CA LYS A 214 26.91 1.11 -17.79
C LYS A 214 25.67 0.76 -17.01
N LYS A 215 24.94 1.77 -16.48
CA LYS A 215 23.72 1.56 -15.67
C LYS A 215 22.55 1.02 -16.49
N LEU A 216 22.46 1.28 -17.79
CA LEU A 216 21.45 0.69 -18.68
C LEU A 216 21.50 -0.84 -18.74
N HIS A 217 22.66 -1.45 -18.50
CA HIS A 217 22.79 -2.92 -18.45
C HIS A 217 22.25 -3.54 -17.15
N ASP A 218 22.05 -2.73 -16.10
CA ASP A 218 21.51 -3.23 -14.84
C ASP A 218 20.01 -3.48 -14.94
N GLN A 219 19.58 -4.64 -14.48
CA GLN A 219 18.17 -5.02 -14.37
C GLN A 219 17.74 -4.87 -12.91
N ASP A 220 17.62 -3.62 -12.45
CA ASP A 220 17.23 -3.30 -11.08
C ASP A 220 16.01 -2.36 -11.03
N ASP A 221 15.62 -1.96 -9.83
CA ASP A 221 14.49 -1.05 -9.59
C ASP A 221 14.74 0.38 -10.07
N LEU A 222 15.97 0.76 -10.39
CA LEU A 222 16.32 2.07 -10.98
C LEU A 222 16.25 2.09 -12.49
N ARG A 223 15.98 0.95 -13.16
CA ARG A 223 16.02 0.81 -14.62
C ARG A 223 15.18 1.86 -15.37
N LEU A 224 13.95 2.11 -14.93
CA LEU A 224 13.09 3.12 -15.53
C LEU A 224 13.75 4.52 -15.51
N PHE A 225 14.30 4.89 -14.36
CA PHE A 225 14.96 6.18 -14.15
C PHE A 225 16.28 6.27 -14.93
N SER A 226 17.02 5.15 -15.03
CA SER A 226 18.27 5.07 -15.83
C SER A 226 18.00 5.26 -17.32
N VAL A 227 16.92 4.69 -17.84
CA VAL A 227 16.44 4.89 -19.21
C VAL A 227 16.10 6.36 -19.46
N PHE A 228 15.33 6.96 -18.53
CA PHE A 228 14.98 8.38 -18.64
C PHE A 228 16.21 9.29 -18.61
N ALA A 229 17.15 9.04 -17.69
CA ALA A 229 18.40 9.79 -17.61
C ALA A 229 19.27 9.65 -18.89
N ALA A 230 19.27 8.46 -19.53
CA ALA A 230 19.95 8.22 -20.79
C ALA A 230 19.33 9.04 -21.94
N LEU A 231 18.01 9.07 -22.04
CA LEU A 231 17.28 9.89 -23.01
C LEU A 231 17.57 11.38 -22.84
N LYS A 232 17.61 11.88 -21.62
CA LYS A 232 17.98 13.28 -21.31
C LYS A 232 19.41 13.60 -21.72
N LYS A 233 20.33 12.63 -21.64
CA LYS A 233 21.73 12.78 -22.10
C LYS A 233 21.89 12.60 -23.62
N GLY A 234 20.80 12.31 -24.33
CA GLY A 234 20.79 12.19 -25.79
C GLY A 234 21.19 10.83 -26.34
N VAL A 235 21.18 9.79 -25.51
CA VAL A 235 21.33 8.40 -25.99
C VAL A 235 20.11 8.05 -26.85
N SER A 236 20.34 7.43 -28.03
CA SER A 236 19.27 7.16 -28.98
C SER A 236 18.30 6.06 -28.50
N ILE A 237 17.07 6.07 -29.00
CA ILE A 237 16.07 5.03 -28.70
C ILE A 237 16.59 3.66 -29.14
N GLU A 238 17.19 3.57 -30.31
CA GLU A 238 17.73 2.35 -30.90
C GLU A 238 18.83 1.75 -30.01
N GLU A 239 19.74 2.58 -29.51
CA GLU A 239 20.82 2.12 -28.61
C GLU A 239 20.25 1.64 -27.27
N ILE A 240 19.31 2.38 -26.67
CA ILE A 240 18.66 1.97 -25.42
C ILE A 240 17.89 0.68 -25.64
N HIS A 241 17.17 0.55 -26.76
CA HIS A 241 16.46 -0.67 -27.10
C HIS A 241 17.41 -1.87 -27.21
N GLN A 242 18.55 -1.71 -27.92
CA GLN A 242 19.53 -2.78 -28.08
C GLN A 242 20.11 -3.27 -26.76
N ILE A 243 20.32 -2.37 -25.80
CA ILE A 243 20.86 -2.69 -24.47
C ILE A 243 19.77 -3.31 -23.58
N THR A 244 18.59 -2.69 -23.54
CA THR A 244 17.57 -3.00 -22.52
C THR A 244 16.52 -3.98 -22.98
N MET A 245 16.33 -4.11 -24.30
CA MET A 245 15.24 -4.83 -24.95
C MET A 245 13.85 -4.27 -24.63
N ILE A 246 13.76 -3.03 -24.12
CA ILE A 246 12.50 -2.31 -23.92
C ILE A 246 12.00 -1.89 -25.29
N ASP A 247 10.72 -2.11 -25.56
CA ASP A 247 10.09 -1.73 -26.82
C ASP A 247 10.24 -0.23 -27.11
N GLU A 248 10.55 0.09 -28.38
CA GLU A 248 10.82 1.46 -28.83
C GLU A 248 9.63 2.41 -28.61
N TRP A 249 8.40 1.89 -28.62
CA TRP A 249 7.22 2.69 -28.34
C TRP A 249 7.26 3.29 -26.92
N PHE A 250 7.62 2.49 -25.90
CA PHE A 250 7.76 2.99 -24.55
C PHE A 250 8.92 3.99 -24.43
N LEU A 251 10.02 3.71 -25.11
CA LEU A 251 11.18 4.62 -25.14
C LEU A 251 10.84 5.95 -25.79
N ALA A 252 10.06 5.95 -26.88
CA ALA A 252 9.57 7.17 -27.53
C ALA A 252 8.66 7.99 -26.60
N LYS A 253 7.78 7.32 -25.83
CA LYS A 253 6.93 7.98 -24.83
C LYS A 253 7.73 8.63 -23.70
N LEU A 254 8.74 7.93 -23.19
CA LEU A 254 9.67 8.49 -22.19
C LEU A 254 10.51 9.63 -22.78
N LYS A 255 10.87 9.55 -24.07
CA LYS A 255 11.59 10.61 -24.76
C LYS A 255 10.77 11.90 -24.86
N ASN A 256 9.45 11.82 -25.08
CA ASN A 256 8.58 12.99 -25.07
C ASN A 256 8.70 13.79 -23.75
N LEU A 257 8.75 13.09 -22.61
CA LEU A 257 8.98 13.72 -21.31
C LEU A 257 10.39 14.32 -21.18
N ALA A 258 11.41 13.60 -21.65
CA ALA A 258 12.79 14.08 -21.60
C ALA A 258 13.01 15.33 -22.47
N ASP A 259 12.45 15.35 -23.67
CA ASP A 259 12.51 16.46 -24.60
C ASP A 259 11.75 17.68 -24.05
N TYR A 260 10.56 17.45 -23.46
CA TYR A 260 9.78 18.50 -22.81
C TYR A 260 10.53 19.14 -21.63
N GLU A 261 11.11 18.33 -20.74
CA GLU A 261 11.91 18.88 -19.63
C GLU A 261 13.11 19.69 -20.13
N LYS A 262 13.76 19.25 -21.20
CA LYS A 262 14.87 19.98 -21.82
C LYS A 262 14.43 21.31 -22.44
N GLU A 263 13.24 21.36 -23.01
CA GLU A 263 12.65 22.57 -23.60
C GLU A 263 12.39 23.65 -22.56
N ILE A 264 11.91 23.24 -21.37
CA ILE A 264 11.52 24.18 -20.29
C ILE A 264 12.60 24.46 -19.26
N ASP A 265 13.75 23.80 -19.34
CA ASP A 265 14.81 23.85 -18.34
C ASP A 265 15.35 25.28 -18.12
N GLY A 266 15.16 25.81 -16.91
CA GLY A 266 15.61 27.14 -16.52
C GLY A 266 14.92 28.32 -17.28
N LEU A 267 13.80 28.07 -17.95
CA LEU A 267 13.09 29.07 -18.78
C LEU A 267 11.70 29.36 -18.24
N PRO A 268 11.24 30.64 -18.26
CA PRO A 268 9.86 30.96 -17.93
C PRO A 268 8.90 30.24 -18.87
N LEU A 269 7.87 29.58 -18.32
CA LEU A 269 6.90 28.83 -19.09
C LEU A 269 5.94 29.75 -19.86
N SER A 270 5.66 29.42 -21.12
CA SER A 270 4.46 29.92 -21.80
C SER A 270 3.23 29.18 -21.27
N ARG A 271 2.02 29.70 -21.57
CA ARG A 271 0.79 29.02 -21.20
C ARG A 271 0.64 27.67 -21.89
N GLU A 272 1.05 27.58 -23.15
CA GLU A 272 1.03 26.35 -23.94
C GLU A 272 1.95 25.30 -23.32
N GLN A 273 3.18 25.66 -22.98
CA GLN A 273 4.14 24.79 -22.31
C GLN A 273 3.62 24.34 -20.93
N TYR A 274 3.04 25.26 -20.16
CA TYR A 274 2.41 24.90 -18.89
C TYR A 274 1.30 23.86 -19.09
N MET A 275 0.36 24.10 -20.03
CA MET A 275 -0.70 23.13 -20.32
C MET A 275 -0.17 21.80 -20.83
N GLN A 276 0.87 21.80 -21.67
CA GLN A 276 1.53 20.57 -22.11
C GLN A 276 2.12 19.81 -20.92
N GLY A 277 2.74 20.48 -19.96
CA GLY A 277 3.24 19.87 -18.73
C GLY A 277 2.12 19.23 -17.91
N LYS A 278 0.98 19.94 -17.76
CA LYS A 278 -0.20 19.39 -17.09
C LYS A 278 -0.75 18.15 -17.81
N HIS A 279 -0.84 18.18 -19.13
CA HIS A 279 -1.23 17.00 -19.93
C HIS A 279 -0.25 15.83 -19.81
N TYR A 280 1.03 16.10 -19.57
CA TYR A 280 2.04 15.06 -19.30
C TYR A 280 2.08 14.61 -17.82
N GLY A 281 1.22 15.18 -16.98
CA GLY A 281 1.08 14.76 -15.58
C GLY A 281 2.05 15.39 -14.60
N TYR A 282 2.73 16.49 -14.98
CA TYR A 282 3.56 17.26 -14.05
C TYR A 282 2.71 18.06 -13.04
N THR A 283 3.16 18.12 -11.79
CA THR A 283 2.60 19.01 -10.78
C THR A 283 3.11 20.45 -10.99
N ASP A 284 2.39 21.43 -10.42
CA ASP A 284 2.84 22.83 -10.47
C ASP A 284 4.20 23.00 -9.79
N GLU A 285 4.44 22.28 -8.69
CA GLU A 285 5.73 22.26 -7.99
C GLU A 285 6.87 21.71 -8.86
N ALA A 286 6.64 20.59 -9.55
CA ALA A 286 7.62 20.00 -10.46
C ALA A 286 7.94 20.94 -11.63
N LEU A 287 6.92 21.56 -12.22
CA LEU A 287 7.08 22.54 -13.29
C LEU A 287 7.88 23.77 -12.83
N ALA A 288 7.57 24.32 -11.63
CA ALA A 288 8.29 25.45 -11.06
C ALA A 288 9.78 25.11 -10.82
N ARG A 289 10.04 23.91 -10.32
CA ARG A 289 11.41 23.45 -10.06
C ARG A 289 12.23 23.29 -11.34
N ILE A 290 11.64 22.71 -12.40
CA ILE A 290 12.34 22.47 -13.67
C ILE A 290 12.55 23.78 -14.43
N SER A 291 11.53 24.65 -14.49
CA SER A 291 11.62 25.94 -15.18
C SER A 291 12.45 27.00 -14.42
N GLY A 292 12.83 26.71 -13.15
CA GLY A 292 13.66 27.62 -12.35
C GLY A 292 12.93 28.88 -11.88
N GLY A 293 11.60 28.90 -11.87
CA GLY A 293 10.82 30.09 -11.51
C GLY A 293 9.43 29.81 -10.98
N SER A 294 8.72 30.91 -10.59
CA SER A 294 7.31 30.81 -10.22
C SER A 294 6.43 30.64 -11.45
N ILE A 295 5.38 29.81 -11.33
CA ILE A 295 4.40 29.60 -12.39
C ILE A 295 3.27 30.62 -12.24
N PRO A 296 3.06 31.51 -13.24
CA PRO A 296 1.97 32.50 -13.15
C PRO A 296 0.61 31.93 -13.57
N TYR A 297 0.54 30.67 -13.93
CA TYR A 297 -0.65 29.98 -14.41
C TYR A 297 -1.19 29.03 -13.37
N HIS A 298 -2.48 28.82 -13.39
CA HIS A 298 -3.16 27.77 -12.66
C HIS A 298 -4.25 27.16 -13.53
N GLN A 299 -4.38 25.83 -13.51
CA GLN A 299 -5.41 25.10 -14.19
C GLN A 299 -5.90 23.96 -13.32
N ASP A 300 -7.17 24.01 -12.94
CA ASP A 300 -7.82 22.88 -12.28
C ASP A 300 -7.96 21.72 -13.26
N CYS A 301 -7.74 20.52 -12.73
CA CYS A 301 -8.04 19.31 -13.48
C CYS A 301 -9.57 19.05 -13.50
N VAL A 302 -9.98 18.22 -14.43
CA VAL A 302 -11.31 17.62 -14.49
C VAL A 302 -11.19 16.12 -14.27
N TYR A 303 -12.30 15.48 -13.95
CA TYR A 303 -12.31 14.04 -13.70
C TYR A 303 -13.22 13.34 -14.67
N LYS A 304 -12.66 12.29 -15.30
CA LYS A 304 -13.40 11.37 -16.15
C LYS A 304 -13.69 10.08 -15.38
N MET A 305 -14.80 9.48 -15.72
CA MET A 305 -15.20 8.17 -15.24
C MET A 305 -14.41 7.09 -15.99
N VAL A 306 -14.09 6.00 -15.31
CA VAL A 306 -13.55 4.78 -15.96
C VAL A 306 -14.69 4.15 -16.75
N ASP A 307 -14.88 4.57 -17.98
CA ASP A 307 -15.92 4.10 -18.90
C ASP A 307 -15.36 3.05 -19.85
N THR A 308 -15.96 1.88 -19.85
CA THR A 308 -15.59 0.75 -20.68
C THR A 308 -16.76 0.25 -21.53
N CYS A 309 -17.81 1.05 -21.66
CA CYS A 309 -19.03 0.69 -22.36
C CYS A 309 -18.97 1.00 -23.87
N GLY A 310 -17.84 1.50 -24.40
CA GLY A 310 -17.64 1.77 -25.83
C GLY A 310 -18.60 2.80 -26.43
N ALA A 311 -19.11 3.72 -25.62
CA ALA A 311 -20.18 4.67 -25.95
C ALA A 311 -21.52 4.04 -26.39
N GLU A 312 -21.69 2.72 -26.23
CA GLU A 312 -22.97 2.03 -26.48
C GLU A 312 -23.98 2.25 -25.34
N PHE A 313 -23.45 2.43 -24.13
CA PHE A 313 -24.24 2.69 -22.92
C PHE A 313 -23.60 3.80 -22.09
N ALA A 314 -24.39 4.56 -21.37
CA ALA A 314 -23.86 5.46 -20.36
C ALA A 314 -23.30 4.65 -19.17
N ALA A 315 -22.02 4.79 -18.87
CA ALA A 315 -21.38 4.13 -17.75
C ALA A 315 -21.88 4.67 -16.41
N GLU A 316 -21.91 3.83 -15.39
CA GLU A 316 -22.29 4.16 -14.01
C GLU A 316 -21.21 3.65 -13.02
N THR A 317 -19.93 3.76 -13.37
CA THR A 317 -18.84 3.28 -12.52
C THR A 317 -18.53 4.26 -11.39
N PRO A 318 -18.10 3.80 -10.20
CA PRO A 318 -17.69 4.69 -9.13
C PRO A 318 -16.26 5.21 -9.29
N TYR A 319 -15.55 4.86 -10.36
CA TYR A 319 -14.13 5.09 -10.56
C TYR A 319 -13.84 6.32 -11.40
N PHE A 320 -12.97 7.19 -10.89
CA PHE A 320 -12.60 8.45 -11.52
C PHE A 320 -11.08 8.61 -11.61
N TYR A 321 -10.62 9.31 -12.65
CA TYR A 321 -9.23 9.72 -12.80
C TYR A 321 -9.15 11.16 -13.35
N SER A 322 -8.09 11.89 -12.97
CA SER A 322 -7.89 13.28 -13.39
C SER A 322 -7.33 13.39 -14.79
N THR A 323 -7.79 14.42 -15.49
CA THR A 323 -7.30 14.87 -16.80
C THR A 323 -7.43 16.39 -16.92
N TYR A 324 -6.92 16.96 -18.02
CA TYR A 324 -7.01 18.39 -18.30
C TYR A 324 -7.88 18.67 -19.54
N ASP A 325 -8.89 17.84 -19.76
CA ASP A 325 -9.87 17.99 -20.84
C ASP A 325 -10.93 19.08 -20.53
N ALA A 326 -11.90 19.24 -21.45
CA ALA A 326 -12.90 20.31 -21.32
C ALA A 326 -14.03 20.02 -20.32
N HIS A 327 -14.34 18.73 -20.06
CA HIS A 327 -15.53 18.34 -19.32
C HIS A 327 -15.18 17.49 -18.07
N CYS A 328 -15.81 17.84 -16.95
CA CYS A 328 -15.68 17.12 -15.68
C CYS A 328 -16.93 16.24 -15.46
N GLU A 329 -16.80 14.94 -15.65
CA GLU A 329 -17.91 14.00 -15.49
C GLU A 329 -18.31 13.85 -14.01
N ALA A 330 -17.37 13.93 -13.09
CA ALA A 330 -17.66 13.87 -11.65
C ALA A 330 -18.60 14.99 -11.18
N ARG A 331 -18.54 16.19 -11.81
CA ARG A 331 -19.44 17.30 -11.49
C ARG A 331 -20.85 17.13 -12.08
N ASN A 332 -20.97 16.35 -13.15
CA ASN A 332 -22.22 16.12 -13.88
C ASN A 332 -23.08 15.02 -13.30
N LEU A 333 -22.56 14.26 -12.32
CA LEU A 333 -23.32 13.23 -11.65
C LEU A 333 -24.49 13.81 -10.85
N PRO A 334 -25.63 13.08 -10.75
CA PRO A 334 -26.73 13.46 -9.89
C PRO A 334 -26.24 13.69 -8.47
N GLN A 335 -26.66 14.81 -7.86
CA GLN A 335 -26.35 15.09 -6.46
C GLN A 335 -27.25 14.23 -5.57
N SER A 336 -26.64 13.48 -4.65
CA SER A 336 -27.39 12.64 -3.71
C SER A 336 -28.16 13.44 -2.64
N GLY A 337 -27.83 14.72 -2.47
CA GLY A 337 -28.32 15.55 -1.38
C GLY A 337 -27.71 15.23 -0.01
N LYS A 338 -26.83 14.24 0.07
CA LYS A 338 -26.10 13.87 1.27
C LYS A 338 -24.87 14.74 1.48
N GLN A 339 -24.44 14.90 2.73
CA GLN A 339 -23.16 15.51 3.03
C GLN A 339 -22.03 14.58 2.61
N LYS A 340 -20.97 15.13 2.00
CA LYS A 340 -19.84 14.38 1.49
C LYS A 340 -18.68 14.38 2.48
N ILE A 341 -18.06 13.22 2.63
CA ILE A 341 -16.81 13.04 3.41
C ILE A 341 -15.78 12.35 2.53
N ILE A 342 -14.56 12.86 2.55
CA ILE A 342 -13.42 12.20 1.88
C ILE A 342 -12.67 11.37 2.90
N VAL A 343 -12.35 10.12 2.53
CA VAL A 343 -11.45 9.23 3.27
C VAL A 343 -10.19 9.03 2.46
N LEU A 344 -9.03 9.35 3.04
CA LEU A 344 -7.74 9.12 2.40
C LEU A 344 -7.29 7.67 2.65
N GLY A 345 -6.94 6.96 1.57
CA GLY A 345 -6.42 5.60 1.63
C GLY A 345 -4.97 5.52 2.10
N SER A 346 -4.43 4.31 2.10
CA SER A 346 -3.07 4.02 2.59
C SER A 346 -2.00 4.01 1.51
N GLY A 347 -2.37 4.15 0.23
CA GLY A 347 -1.42 4.04 -0.88
C GLY A 347 -0.87 2.61 -1.06
N PRO A 348 0.36 2.46 -1.60
CA PRO A 348 0.95 1.15 -1.84
C PRO A 348 1.26 0.40 -0.55
N ILE A 349 1.01 -0.91 -0.54
CA ILE A 349 1.44 -1.78 0.56
C ILE A 349 2.97 -1.79 0.62
N ARG A 350 3.50 -1.60 1.82
CA ARG A 350 4.93 -1.63 2.12
C ARG A 350 5.20 -2.15 3.53
N ILE A 351 6.43 -2.54 3.80
CA ILE A 351 6.84 -2.91 5.15
C ILE A 351 6.63 -1.71 6.10
N GLY A 352 5.92 -1.92 7.19
CA GLY A 352 5.50 -0.87 8.12
C GLY A 352 4.16 -0.21 7.84
N GLN A 353 3.58 -0.42 6.65
CA GLN A 353 2.25 0.07 6.28
C GLN A 353 1.55 -0.94 5.37
N GLY A 354 0.96 -1.96 5.97
CA GLY A 354 0.32 -3.09 5.31
C GLY A 354 -1.19 -2.92 5.12
N ILE A 355 -1.86 -4.05 4.92
CA ILE A 355 -3.30 -4.14 4.68
C ILE A 355 -4.15 -3.69 5.88
N GLU A 356 -3.56 -3.58 7.06
CA GLU A 356 -4.21 -3.17 8.31
C GLU A 356 -4.80 -1.75 8.23
N PHE A 357 -4.15 -0.88 7.46
CA PHE A 357 -4.65 0.47 7.22
C PHE A 357 -5.78 0.49 6.19
N ASP A 358 -5.74 -0.42 5.21
CA ASP A 358 -6.86 -0.59 4.30
C ASP A 358 -8.10 -1.12 5.02
N TYR A 359 -7.95 -2.11 5.90
CA TYR A 359 -9.02 -2.56 6.81
C TYR A 359 -9.65 -1.36 7.54
N SER A 360 -8.84 -0.49 8.11
CA SER A 360 -9.33 0.68 8.84
C SER A 360 -10.06 1.66 7.92
N SER A 361 -9.55 1.92 6.72
CA SER A 361 -10.19 2.78 5.74
C SER A 361 -11.55 2.21 5.29
N VAL A 362 -11.63 0.91 5.02
CA VAL A 362 -12.86 0.23 4.59
C VAL A 362 -13.95 0.29 5.67
N HIS A 363 -13.62 -0.06 6.91
CA HIS A 363 -14.57 0.02 8.02
C HIS A 363 -15.05 1.44 8.30
N CYS A 364 -14.16 2.44 8.15
CA CYS A 364 -14.56 3.85 8.22
C CYS A 364 -15.58 4.20 7.14
N VAL A 365 -15.32 3.81 5.89
CA VAL A 365 -16.22 4.07 4.76
C VAL A 365 -17.59 3.45 4.99
N TRP A 366 -17.65 2.18 5.37
CA TRP A 366 -18.91 1.49 5.64
C TRP A 366 -19.70 2.17 6.77
N THR A 367 -19.03 2.52 7.87
CA THR A 367 -19.67 3.25 8.99
C THR A 367 -20.24 4.59 8.55
N LEU A 368 -19.49 5.38 7.78
CA LEU A 368 -19.97 6.68 7.28
C LEU A 368 -21.17 6.52 6.33
N LYS A 369 -21.17 5.48 5.48
CA LYS A 369 -22.32 5.17 4.60
C LYS A 369 -23.56 4.78 5.41
N GLU A 370 -23.40 3.96 6.46
CA GLU A 370 -24.49 3.61 7.39
C GLU A 370 -25.05 4.84 8.12
N LEU A 371 -24.21 5.80 8.45
CA LEU A 371 -24.60 7.10 9.04
C LEU A 371 -25.25 8.07 8.03
N GLY A 372 -25.35 7.69 6.75
CA GLY A 372 -26.05 8.45 5.71
C GLY A 372 -25.20 9.45 4.95
N TYR A 373 -23.89 9.45 5.08
CA TYR A 373 -22.99 10.28 4.28
C TYR A 373 -22.77 9.71 2.88
N GLU A 374 -22.42 10.58 1.92
CA GLU A 374 -21.81 10.19 0.65
C GLU A 374 -20.30 10.12 0.86
N VAL A 375 -19.70 8.94 0.66
CA VAL A 375 -18.31 8.70 1.01
C VAL A 375 -17.44 8.56 -0.23
N ILE A 376 -16.42 9.41 -0.28
CA ILE A 376 -15.47 9.52 -1.37
C ILE A 376 -14.12 8.99 -0.90
N LEU A 377 -13.54 8.09 -1.67
CA LEU A 377 -12.20 7.56 -1.43
C LEU A 377 -11.19 8.18 -2.40
N ILE A 378 -9.99 8.44 -1.90
CA ILE A 378 -8.81 8.72 -2.73
C ILE A 378 -7.77 7.65 -2.39
N ASN A 379 -7.45 6.79 -3.35
CA ASN A 379 -6.42 5.76 -3.19
C ASN A 379 -5.91 5.32 -4.57
N ASN A 380 -4.69 4.80 -4.63
CA ASN A 380 -4.06 4.37 -5.88
C ASN A 380 -3.56 2.91 -5.84
N ASN A 381 -3.91 2.17 -4.81
CA ASN A 381 -3.51 0.77 -4.68
C ASN A 381 -4.62 -0.16 -5.20
N PRO A 382 -4.41 -0.87 -6.32
CA PRO A 382 -5.45 -1.72 -6.91
C PRO A 382 -5.67 -3.04 -6.15
N GLU A 383 -4.78 -3.40 -5.22
CA GLU A 383 -4.84 -4.67 -4.49
C GLU A 383 -5.67 -4.60 -3.20
N THR A 384 -6.26 -3.44 -2.88
CA THR A 384 -6.96 -3.18 -1.63
C THR A 384 -8.48 -3.22 -1.79
N VAL A 385 -9.19 -3.59 -0.71
CA VAL A 385 -10.66 -3.61 -0.65
C VAL A 385 -11.23 -2.20 -0.68
N SER A 386 -10.53 -1.21 -0.15
CA SER A 386 -10.96 0.19 -0.23
C SER A 386 -11.17 0.68 -1.67
N THR A 387 -10.47 0.08 -2.63
CA THR A 387 -10.61 0.41 -4.05
C THR A 387 -11.58 -0.51 -4.81
N ASP A 388 -12.36 -1.35 -4.12
CA ASP A 388 -13.42 -2.14 -4.75
C ASP A 388 -14.64 -1.25 -5.04
N PHE A 389 -15.36 -1.57 -6.12
CA PHE A 389 -16.46 -0.75 -6.66
C PHE A 389 -17.66 -0.59 -5.70
N ASP A 390 -17.81 -1.48 -4.74
CA ASP A 390 -18.91 -1.51 -3.77
C ASP A 390 -18.53 -0.96 -2.38
N THR A 391 -17.28 -0.51 -2.20
CA THR A 391 -16.81 0.04 -0.92
C THR A 391 -17.29 1.47 -0.71
N GLY A 392 -16.80 2.42 -1.51
CA GLY A 392 -17.20 3.84 -1.46
C GLY A 392 -18.33 4.17 -2.43
N ASP A 393 -18.86 5.41 -2.35
CA ASP A 393 -19.79 5.91 -3.35
C ASP A 393 -19.04 6.43 -4.57
N ARG A 394 -17.81 6.95 -4.36
CA ARG A 394 -16.86 7.37 -5.42
C ARG A 394 -15.45 7.04 -5.02
N LEU A 395 -14.64 6.66 -6.00
CA LEU A 395 -13.22 6.41 -5.85
C LEU A 395 -12.42 7.18 -6.89
N TYR A 396 -11.47 7.97 -6.41
CA TYR A 396 -10.49 8.65 -7.24
C TYR A 396 -9.17 7.87 -7.22
N PHE A 397 -8.78 7.32 -8.39
CA PHE A 397 -7.48 6.67 -8.58
C PHE A 397 -6.40 7.74 -8.76
N GLU A 398 -6.05 8.41 -7.66
CA GLU A 398 -5.09 9.51 -7.67
C GLU A 398 -3.98 9.29 -6.65
N PRO A 399 -2.78 9.84 -6.89
CA PRO A 399 -1.72 9.87 -5.90
C PRO A 399 -2.16 10.59 -4.63
N LEU A 400 -1.72 10.09 -3.47
CA LEU A 400 -1.96 10.72 -2.18
C LEU A 400 -0.91 11.83 -1.94
N CYS A 401 -0.90 12.83 -2.84
CA CYS A 401 -0.02 13.98 -2.82
C CYS A 401 -0.82 15.28 -2.64
N PRO A 402 -0.20 16.37 -2.16
CA PRO A 402 -0.91 17.61 -1.87
C PRO A 402 -1.76 18.15 -3.01
N GLU A 403 -1.20 18.27 -4.21
CA GLU A 403 -1.89 18.81 -5.37
C GLU A 403 -3.04 17.89 -5.83
N ASP A 404 -2.78 16.58 -5.97
CA ASP A 404 -3.77 15.62 -6.46
C ASP A 404 -4.98 15.54 -5.49
N VAL A 405 -4.73 15.48 -4.17
CA VAL A 405 -5.79 15.44 -3.16
C VAL A 405 -6.59 16.75 -3.12
N MET A 406 -5.92 17.89 -3.22
CA MET A 406 -6.58 19.21 -3.20
C MET A 406 -7.51 19.39 -4.39
N GLN A 407 -7.14 18.91 -5.57
CA GLN A 407 -7.97 18.94 -6.78
C GLN A 407 -9.29 18.15 -6.58
N VAL A 408 -9.23 16.96 -5.95
CA VAL A 408 -10.45 16.19 -5.62
C VAL A 408 -11.33 16.97 -4.63
N ILE A 409 -10.73 17.55 -3.57
CA ILE A 409 -11.44 18.33 -2.56
C ILE A 409 -12.18 19.51 -3.20
N GLN A 410 -11.56 20.20 -4.16
CA GLN A 410 -12.17 21.34 -4.87
C GLN A 410 -13.38 20.93 -5.72
N VAL A 411 -13.35 19.73 -6.29
CA VAL A 411 -14.47 19.20 -7.09
C VAL A 411 -15.60 18.70 -6.22
N GLU A 412 -15.29 17.92 -5.17
CA GLU A 412 -16.28 17.24 -4.34
C GLU A 412 -16.86 18.10 -3.22
N LYS A 413 -16.09 19.08 -2.74
CA LYS A 413 -16.48 20.01 -1.65
C LYS A 413 -17.01 19.28 -0.41
N PRO A 414 -16.20 18.39 0.20
CA PRO A 414 -16.62 17.64 1.37
C PRO A 414 -16.81 18.54 2.59
N ILE A 415 -17.59 18.08 3.58
CA ILE A 415 -17.66 18.74 4.89
C ILE A 415 -16.38 18.52 5.70
N GLY A 416 -15.59 17.51 5.39
CA GLY A 416 -14.31 17.21 6.02
C GLY A 416 -13.60 16.00 5.39
N VAL A 417 -12.36 15.82 5.82
CA VAL A 417 -11.46 14.78 5.35
C VAL A 417 -11.01 13.91 6.52
N VAL A 418 -11.06 12.58 6.37
CA VAL A 418 -10.54 11.62 7.33
C VAL A 418 -9.14 11.21 6.90
N VAL A 419 -8.14 11.49 7.75
CA VAL A 419 -6.72 11.16 7.54
C VAL A 419 -6.24 10.00 8.44
N ALA A 420 -6.92 9.76 9.56
CA ALA A 420 -6.45 8.91 10.64
C ALA A 420 -6.32 7.43 10.30
N PHE A 421 -6.92 6.95 9.21
CA PHE A 421 -6.96 5.53 8.84
C PHE A 421 -6.01 5.14 7.71
N GLY A 422 -5.51 6.12 6.94
CA GLY A 422 -4.61 5.88 5.80
C GLY A 422 -3.11 5.75 6.16
N GLY A 423 -2.79 5.53 7.43
CA GLY A 423 -1.40 5.42 7.91
C GLY A 423 -0.58 6.69 7.65
N GLN A 424 0.74 6.56 7.57
CA GLN A 424 1.63 7.70 7.35
C GLN A 424 1.41 8.38 5.98
N THR A 425 0.91 7.67 4.99
CA THR A 425 0.58 8.25 3.69
C THR A 425 -0.43 9.39 3.81
N ALA A 426 -1.52 9.15 4.54
CA ALA A 426 -2.56 10.17 4.75
C ALA A 426 -2.15 11.22 5.79
N ILE A 427 -1.50 10.80 6.88
CA ILE A 427 -1.07 11.70 7.97
C ILE A 427 -0.12 12.80 7.48
N LYS A 428 0.77 12.52 6.56
CA LYS A 428 1.67 13.53 5.96
C LYS A 428 0.93 14.72 5.32
N LEU A 429 -0.32 14.53 4.90
CA LEU A 429 -1.13 15.55 4.28
C LEU A 429 -1.84 16.44 5.30
N THR A 430 -1.85 16.08 6.58
CA THR A 430 -2.63 16.75 7.62
C THR A 430 -2.30 18.24 7.73
N LYS A 431 -1.00 18.57 7.85
CA LYS A 431 -0.53 19.95 7.94
C LYS A 431 -0.92 20.78 6.71
N PHE A 432 -0.68 20.23 5.52
CA PHE A 432 -1.05 20.89 4.26
C PHE A 432 -2.56 21.16 4.17
N LEU A 433 -3.39 20.18 4.53
CA LEU A 433 -4.86 20.33 4.51
C LEU A 433 -5.32 21.39 5.51
N ASP A 434 -4.78 21.40 6.72
CA ASP A 434 -5.09 22.39 7.75
C ASP A 434 -4.70 23.81 7.31
N GLU A 435 -3.49 23.99 6.75
CA GLU A 435 -3.04 25.27 6.18
C GLU A 435 -3.92 25.77 5.02
N LYS A 436 -4.60 24.86 4.31
CA LYS A 436 -5.60 25.19 3.27
C LYS A 436 -7.02 25.39 3.83
N GLY A 437 -7.20 25.33 5.14
CA GLY A 437 -8.50 25.51 5.80
C GLY A 437 -9.46 24.33 5.59
N ILE A 438 -8.97 23.15 5.26
CA ILE A 438 -9.78 21.94 5.10
C ILE A 438 -10.04 21.31 6.45
N THR A 439 -11.32 21.08 6.76
CA THR A 439 -11.71 20.43 8.01
C THR A 439 -11.20 18.98 8.07
N ILE A 440 -10.39 18.67 9.08
CA ILE A 440 -9.96 17.32 9.39
C ILE A 440 -10.94 16.72 10.39
N LEU A 441 -11.54 15.58 10.05
CA LEU A 441 -12.44 14.85 10.93
C LEU A 441 -11.61 13.94 11.84
N GLY A 442 -11.78 14.10 13.15
CA GLY A 442 -11.03 13.38 14.15
C GLY A 442 -10.04 14.26 14.93
N THR A 443 -8.87 13.71 15.23
CA THR A 443 -7.81 14.43 15.94
C THR A 443 -7.25 15.57 15.10
N SER A 444 -7.06 16.75 15.70
CA SER A 444 -6.62 17.96 15.00
C SER A 444 -5.19 17.87 14.48
N ALA A 445 -4.86 18.64 13.44
CA ALA A 445 -3.50 18.76 12.91
C ALA A 445 -2.50 19.17 13.98
N GLU A 446 -2.86 20.12 14.84
CA GLU A 446 -2.05 20.57 15.96
C GLU A 446 -1.72 19.44 16.95
N SER A 447 -2.70 18.59 17.28
CA SER A 447 -2.52 17.47 18.20
C SER A 447 -1.63 16.38 17.59
N ILE A 448 -1.75 16.16 16.28
CA ILE A 448 -0.88 15.23 15.54
C ILE A 448 0.55 15.77 15.53
N ASP A 449 0.75 17.07 15.26
CA ASP A 449 2.06 17.70 15.27
C ASP A 449 2.71 17.67 16.66
N ILE A 450 1.95 17.89 17.74
CA ILE A 450 2.47 17.73 19.12
C ILE A 450 2.97 16.31 19.38
N ALA A 451 2.29 15.29 18.87
CA ALA A 451 2.69 13.90 19.06
C ALA A 451 3.92 13.50 18.22
N GLU A 452 4.09 14.09 17.03
CA GLU A 452 5.20 13.79 16.11
C GLU A 452 6.44 14.65 16.38
N ASP A 453 6.27 15.89 16.86
CA ASP A 453 7.38 16.77 17.24
C ASP A 453 7.96 16.37 18.61
N ARG A 454 9.24 16.04 18.61
CA ARG A 454 9.90 15.54 19.83
C ARG A 454 9.89 16.53 20.98
N GLU A 455 10.24 17.79 20.74
CA GLU A 455 10.36 18.79 21.81
C GLU A 455 9.00 19.11 22.42
N ARG A 456 7.97 19.21 21.57
CA ARG A 456 6.57 19.43 21.99
C ARG A 456 6.03 18.22 22.76
N PHE A 457 6.32 17.02 22.31
CA PHE A 457 5.91 15.78 22.98
C PHE A 457 6.63 15.61 24.31
N ASP A 458 7.92 15.93 24.39
CA ASP A 458 8.69 15.93 25.62
C ASP A 458 8.10 16.87 26.67
N ALA A 459 7.81 18.11 26.29
CA ALA A 459 7.19 19.09 27.16
C ALA A 459 5.81 18.61 27.68
N LEU A 460 5.05 17.90 26.83
CA LEU A 460 3.78 17.29 27.24
C LEU A 460 3.99 16.21 28.30
N LEU A 461 4.95 15.29 28.10
CA LEU A 461 5.23 14.21 29.06
C LEU A 461 5.74 14.76 30.39
N GLU A 462 6.64 15.76 30.37
CA GLU A 462 7.17 16.40 31.57
C GLU A 462 6.05 17.08 32.39
N LYS A 463 5.10 17.75 31.73
CA LYS A 463 3.94 18.38 32.37
C LYS A 463 3.13 17.39 33.22
N PHE A 464 3.06 16.12 32.80
CA PHE A 464 2.31 15.07 33.48
C PHE A 464 3.19 14.14 34.33
N GLY A 465 4.49 14.38 34.41
CA GLY A 465 5.44 13.53 35.14
C GLY A 465 5.54 12.12 34.55
N ILE A 466 5.34 11.98 33.25
CA ILE A 466 5.42 10.71 32.52
C ILE A 466 6.84 10.50 32.02
N PHE A 467 7.41 9.33 32.30
CA PHE A 467 8.79 9.02 31.91
C PHE A 467 8.88 8.61 30.44
N ARG A 468 9.98 8.98 29.81
CA ARG A 468 10.45 8.49 28.52
C ARG A 468 11.93 8.16 28.56
N PRO A 469 12.46 7.36 27.61
CA PRO A 469 13.91 7.19 27.46
C PRO A 469 14.59 8.55 27.25
N LYS A 470 15.65 8.82 28.01
CA LYS A 470 16.45 10.04 27.83
C LYS A 470 17.12 10.03 26.47
N GLY A 471 17.13 11.15 25.78
CA GLY A 471 17.78 11.29 24.50
C GLY A 471 17.91 12.74 24.06
N THR A 472 18.61 12.95 22.94
CA THR A 472 18.85 14.26 22.37
C THR A 472 18.91 14.20 20.84
N SER A 473 18.62 15.31 20.19
CA SER A 473 18.73 15.47 18.74
C SER A 473 20.12 16.00 18.38
N VAL A 474 20.73 15.42 17.35
CA VAL A 474 22.08 15.79 16.88
C VAL A 474 22.11 15.93 15.36
N MET A 475 22.94 16.82 14.84
CA MET A 475 23.10 17.06 13.40
C MET A 475 24.45 16.53 12.88
N THR A 476 25.41 16.32 13.75
CA THR A 476 26.79 15.99 13.34
C THR A 476 27.31 14.77 14.10
N MET A 477 28.26 14.07 13.48
CA MET A 477 28.95 12.92 14.10
C MET A 477 29.60 13.27 15.47
N PRO A 478 30.32 14.37 15.66
CA PRO A 478 30.88 14.73 16.96
C PRO A 478 29.80 14.90 18.03
N GLN A 479 28.66 15.53 17.70
CA GLN A 479 27.54 15.68 18.62
C GLN A 479 26.94 14.32 18.98
N ALA A 480 26.81 13.39 18.02
CA ALA A 480 26.30 12.04 18.27
C ALA A 480 27.20 11.26 19.25
N LEU A 481 28.52 11.35 19.10
CA LEU A 481 29.47 10.70 19.98
C LEU A 481 29.41 11.28 21.42
N VAL A 482 29.33 12.60 21.56
CA VAL A 482 29.18 13.25 22.87
C VAL A 482 27.89 12.78 23.53
N ALA A 483 26.76 12.86 22.83
CA ALA A 483 25.46 12.43 23.33
C ALA A 483 25.44 10.96 23.75
N ALA A 484 26.04 10.07 22.93
CA ALA A 484 26.11 8.65 23.24
C ALA A 484 26.94 8.36 24.50
N ASN A 485 28.07 9.06 24.68
CA ASN A 485 28.91 8.92 25.86
C ASN A 485 28.27 9.50 27.13
N GLU A 486 27.55 10.61 27.04
CA GLU A 486 26.80 11.18 28.17
C GLU A 486 25.64 10.29 28.60
N LEU A 487 24.89 9.69 27.66
CA LEU A 487 23.81 8.74 27.95
C LEU A 487 24.33 7.39 28.44
N GLY A 488 25.57 7.06 28.08
CA GLY A 488 26.18 5.75 28.30
C GLY A 488 25.61 4.67 27.39
N TYR A 489 26.48 3.79 26.88
CA TYR A 489 26.08 2.68 26.00
C TYR A 489 25.25 1.61 26.72
N PRO A 490 24.41 0.86 25.99
CA PRO A 490 24.02 1.03 24.59
C PRO A 490 23.06 2.21 24.39
N VAL A 491 23.10 2.78 23.16
CA VAL A 491 22.18 3.83 22.72
C VAL A 491 21.44 3.41 21.45
N LEU A 492 20.24 3.94 21.25
CA LEU A 492 19.43 3.77 20.06
C LEU A 492 19.61 5.02 19.17
N LEU A 493 20.04 4.80 17.93
CA LEU A 493 20.17 5.84 16.92
C LEU A 493 19.02 5.75 15.94
N ARG A 494 18.34 6.85 15.67
CA ARG A 494 17.25 6.91 14.69
C ARG A 494 17.19 8.26 13.98
N PRO A 495 16.91 8.31 12.67
CA PRO A 495 16.57 9.56 12.00
C PRO A 495 15.23 10.08 12.54
N SER A 496 14.99 11.38 12.45
CA SER A 496 13.65 11.94 12.66
C SER A 496 12.73 11.56 11.51
N TYR A 497 11.44 11.35 11.79
CA TYR A 497 10.41 11.08 10.77
C TYR A 497 10.60 9.79 9.96
N VAL A 498 10.72 8.65 10.63
CA VAL A 498 10.87 7.34 9.98
C VAL A 498 9.60 6.49 10.02
N ILE A 499 9.41 5.64 9.00
CA ILE A 499 8.31 4.68 8.92
C ILE A 499 8.87 3.28 9.20
N GLY A 500 8.25 2.55 10.14
CA GLY A 500 8.64 1.18 10.45
C GLY A 500 10.11 1.04 10.87
N GLY A 501 10.63 2.00 11.66
CA GLY A 501 11.98 1.97 12.19
C GLY A 501 13.11 2.06 11.15
N GLN A 502 12.85 2.60 9.96
CA GLN A 502 13.85 2.68 8.88
C GLN A 502 15.14 3.35 9.37
N ASN A 503 16.28 2.71 9.05
CA ASN A 503 17.61 3.18 9.46
C ASN A 503 17.77 3.34 10.99
N MET A 504 17.00 2.64 11.82
CA MET A 504 17.24 2.60 13.26
C MET A 504 18.28 1.54 13.61
N THR A 505 19.18 1.84 14.53
CA THR A 505 20.18 0.88 15.00
C THR A 505 20.49 1.05 16.48
N ILE A 506 20.88 -0.05 17.12
CA ILE A 506 21.39 -0.04 18.49
C ILE A 506 22.90 -0.02 18.42
N ALA A 507 23.54 1.02 18.96
CA ALA A 507 24.98 1.19 19.01
C ALA A 507 25.50 0.82 20.42
N TYR A 508 26.52 0.00 20.45
CA TYR A 508 27.18 -0.47 21.67
C TYR A 508 28.53 0.22 21.90
N THR A 509 29.08 0.83 20.87
CA THR A 509 30.41 1.46 20.86
C THR A 509 30.42 2.75 20.05
N ASP A 510 31.45 3.57 20.26
CA ASP A 510 31.72 4.76 19.45
C ASP A 510 31.84 4.42 17.96
N ASP A 511 32.41 3.26 17.60
CA ASP A 511 32.59 2.85 16.20
C ASP A 511 31.24 2.50 15.54
N ASP A 512 30.27 2.01 16.31
CA ASP A 512 28.91 1.78 15.80
C ASP A 512 28.23 3.13 15.49
N VAL A 513 28.39 4.12 16.36
CA VAL A 513 27.89 5.49 16.14
C VAL A 513 28.53 6.11 14.91
N ARG A 514 29.87 5.99 14.73
CA ARG A 514 30.55 6.51 13.54
C ARG A 514 30.01 5.90 12.25
N ARG A 515 29.96 4.57 12.18
CA ARG A 515 29.44 3.84 11.00
C ARG A 515 28.00 4.26 10.66
N TYR A 516 27.18 4.41 11.68
CA TYR A 516 25.80 4.84 11.48
C TYR A 516 25.72 6.27 10.93
N MET A 517 26.42 7.21 11.53
CA MET A 517 26.42 8.60 11.08
C MET A 517 27.00 8.77 9.67
N GLU A 518 28.02 7.99 9.31
CA GLU A 518 28.56 7.97 7.94
C GLU A 518 27.50 7.50 6.93
N LEU A 519 26.75 6.44 7.26
CA LEU A 519 25.68 5.92 6.42
C LEU A 519 24.55 6.93 6.22
N ILE A 520 24.11 7.61 7.28
CA ILE A 520 23.05 8.63 7.22
C ILE A 520 23.50 9.85 6.41
N LEU A 521 24.72 10.33 6.61
CA LEU A 521 25.27 11.46 5.85
C LEU A 521 25.46 11.11 4.37
N ALA A 522 25.87 9.88 4.06
CA ALA A 522 26.00 9.41 2.67
C ALA A 522 24.64 9.31 1.93
N GLN A 523 23.56 9.12 2.66
CA GLN A 523 22.19 9.11 2.10
C GLN A 523 21.61 10.52 1.90
N GLY A 524 22.36 11.58 2.27
CA GLY A 524 21.89 12.96 2.14
C GLY A 524 20.72 13.31 3.06
N ILE A 525 20.58 12.61 4.18
CA ILE A 525 19.52 12.88 5.17
C ILE A 525 19.90 14.15 5.94
N GLU A 526 19.16 15.22 5.71
CA GLU A 526 19.37 16.53 6.35
C GLU A 526 18.65 16.68 7.69
N ASN A 527 17.84 15.70 8.07
CA ASN A 527 17.08 15.72 9.32
C ASN A 527 17.95 15.35 10.53
N PRO A 528 17.62 15.87 11.73
CA PRO A 528 18.33 15.50 12.94
C PRO A 528 18.29 13.99 13.20
N VAL A 529 19.39 13.45 13.72
CA VAL A 529 19.45 12.10 14.25
C VAL A 529 19.14 12.15 15.76
N LEU A 530 18.28 11.29 16.22
CA LEU A 530 17.97 11.12 17.62
C LEU A 530 18.89 10.06 18.23
N VAL A 531 19.52 10.41 19.33
CA VAL A 531 20.35 9.52 20.15
C VAL A 531 19.62 9.29 21.47
N ASP A 532 19.03 8.12 21.65
CA ASP A 532 18.23 7.78 22.83
C ASP A 532 18.93 6.72 23.67
N LYS A 533 18.76 6.78 25.01
CA LYS A 533 19.21 5.70 25.90
C LYS A 533 18.46 4.43 25.56
N TYR A 534 19.15 3.39 25.15
CA TYR A 534 18.56 2.08 24.96
C TYR A 534 18.33 1.38 26.30
N MET A 535 17.10 0.90 26.51
CA MET A 535 16.67 0.21 27.73
C MET A 535 16.05 -1.14 27.37
N MET A 536 16.68 -2.23 27.77
CA MET A 536 16.22 -3.60 27.49
C MET A 536 15.10 -3.99 28.48
N GLY A 537 13.90 -3.52 28.22
CA GLY A 537 12.70 -3.80 29.02
C GLY A 537 11.67 -4.64 28.28
N THR A 538 10.47 -4.74 28.84
CA THR A 538 9.30 -5.35 28.19
C THR A 538 8.52 -4.26 27.47
N GLU A 539 8.28 -4.42 26.19
CA GLU A 539 7.45 -3.52 25.40
C GLU A 539 5.99 -3.92 25.46
N LEU A 540 5.13 -2.90 25.41
CA LEU A 540 3.68 -3.03 25.43
C LEU A 540 3.09 -2.07 24.39
N GLU A 541 1.97 -2.44 23.85
CA GLU A 541 1.21 -1.61 22.91
C GLU A 541 -0.25 -1.50 23.35
N VAL A 542 -0.77 -0.28 23.31
CA VAL A 542 -2.14 0.04 23.72
C VAL A 542 -2.79 0.90 22.65
N ASP A 543 -3.91 0.43 22.13
CA ASP A 543 -4.77 1.23 21.27
C ASP A 543 -5.99 1.72 22.06
N CYS A 544 -6.23 3.02 22.05
CA CYS A 544 -7.35 3.64 22.74
C CYS A 544 -8.31 4.29 21.74
N ILE A 545 -9.58 4.40 22.18
CA ILE A 545 -10.62 5.19 21.51
C ILE A 545 -10.97 6.34 22.45
N SER A 546 -10.97 7.57 21.93
CA SER A 546 -11.30 8.76 22.73
C SER A 546 -12.23 9.71 21.97
N ASP A 547 -13.14 10.35 22.68
CA ASP A 547 -14.01 11.44 22.18
C ASP A 547 -13.54 12.84 22.64
N GLY A 548 -12.34 12.90 23.26
CA GLY A 548 -11.76 14.10 23.86
C GLY A 548 -12.19 14.36 25.30
N LYS A 549 -13.11 13.55 25.85
CA LYS A 549 -13.60 13.61 27.22
C LYS A 549 -13.47 12.29 27.94
N ASP A 550 -13.80 11.21 27.28
CA ASP A 550 -13.78 9.86 27.78
C ASP A 550 -12.85 8.99 26.92
N VAL A 551 -12.30 7.93 27.52
CA VAL A 551 -11.37 6.99 26.85
C VAL A 551 -11.81 5.57 27.08
N LEU A 552 -11.82 4.75 26.03
CA LEU A 552 -11.96 3.29 26.09
C LEU A 552 -10.64 2.64 25.70
N ILE A 553 -10.19 1.69 26.47
CA ILE A 553 -9.00 0.87 26.22
C ILE A 553 -9.47 -0.57 25.98
N PRO A 554 -9.62 -1.01 24.70
CA PRO A 554 -10.10 -2.34 24.39
C PRO A 554 -9.19 -3.46 24.89
N GLY A 555 -7.87 -3.22 24.91
CA GLY A 555 -6.91 -4.18 25.44
C GLY A 555 -5.48 -3.66 25.45
N ILE A 556 -4.66 -4.32 26.24
CA ILE A 556 -3.22 -4.08 26.38
C ILE A 556 -2.49 -5.31 25.84
N MET A 557 -1.56 -5.12 24.90
CA MET A 557 -0.75 -6.19 24.32
C MET A 557 0.65 -6.17 24.92
N GLU A 558 1.16 -7.34 25.28
CA GLU A 558 2.53 -7.53 25.76
C GLU A 558 3.37 -8.20 24.66
N HIS A 559 4.57 -7.68 24.41
CA HIS A 559 5.52 -8.30 23.50
C HIS A 559 6.37 -9.34 24.24
N ILE A 560 6.59 -10.48 23.58
CA ILE A 560 7.45 -11.54 24.13
C ILE A 560 8.93 -11.15 24.00
N GLU A 561 9.28 -10.56 22.84
CA GLU A 561 10.62 -10.04 22.60
C GLU A 561 10.91 -8.84 23.52
N ARG A 562 12.17 -8.71 23.90
CA ARG A 562 12.64 -7.52 24.62
C ARG A 562 12.70 -6.31 23.73
N ALA A 563 12.60 -5.13 24.30
CA ALA A 563 12.76 -3.86 23.59
C ALA A 563 13.98 -3.86 22.68
N GLY A 564 13.82 -3.25 21.51
CA GLY A 564 14.84 -3.23 20.45
C GLY A 564 14.54 -4.14 19.26
N VAL A 565 13.46 -4.91 19.33
CA VAL A 565 12.82 -5.55 18.17
C VAL A 565 11.57 -4.72 17.82
N HIS A 566 11.39 -4.36 16.56
CA HIS A 566 10.24 -3.59 16.13
C HIS A 566 8.91 -4.29 16.49
N SER A 567 7.90 -3.54 16.97
CA SER A 567 6.61 -4.09 17.43
C SER A 567 5.92 -4.97 16.37
N GLY A 568 6.08 -4.65 15.09
CA GLY A 568 5.57 -5.46 13.97
C GLY A 568 6.24 -6.83 13.84
N ASP A 569 7.50 -6.94 14.27
CA ASP A 569 8.31 -8.16 14.21
C ASP A 569 8.26 -8.96 15.52
N SER A 570 7.59 -8.41 16.53
CA SER A 570 7.46 -9.05 17.82
C SER A 570 6.22 -9.93 17.91
N ILE A 571 6.35 -11.04 18.64
CA ILE A 571 5.21 -11.85 19.06
C ILE A 571 4.46 -11.07 20.13
N ALA A 572 3.18 -10.79 19.91
CA ALA A 572 2.35 -10.07 20.86
C ALA A 572 1.28 -10.99 21.48
N VAL A 573 1.07 -10.89 22.77
CA VAL A 573 0.07 -11.65 23.52
C VAL A 573 -1.00 -10.75 24.11
N TYR A 574 -2.25 -11.18 24.03
CA TYR A 574 -3.40 -10.56 24.66
C TYR A 574 -4.25 -11.64 25.35
N PRO A 575 -4.72 -11.44 26.59
CA PRO A 575 -4.31 -10.36 27.52
C PRO A 575 -2.84 -10.47 27.91
N PRO A 576 -2.24 -9.39 28.47
CA PRO A 576 -0.84 -9.42 28.91
C PRO A 576 -0.59 -10.50 29.92
N TYR A 577 0.53 -11.20 29.82
CA TYR A 577 0.81 -12.42 30.58
C TYR A 577 1.58 -12.15 31.90
N ASN A 578 2.50 -11.17 31.87
CA ASN A 578 3.43 -10.91 33.00
C ASN A 578 3.13 -9.63 33.78
N LEU A 579 2.01 -8.95 33.51
CA LEU A 579 1.68 -7.70 34.20
C LEU A 579 0.88 -7.94 35.47
N ASN A 580 1.25 -7.19 36.51
CA ASN A 580 0.45 -7.13 37.74
C ASN A 580 -0.60 -5.99 37.64
N ASP A 581 -1.59 -6.04 38.55
CA ASP A 581 -2.69 -5.06 38.57
C ASP A 581 -2.22 -3.63 38.78
N VAL A 582 -1.14 -3.39 39.54
CA VAL A 582 -0.60 -2.04 39.79
C VAL A 582 -0.07 -1.45 38.46
N MET A 583 0.65 -2.24 37.69
CA MET A 583 1.18 -1.81 36.41
C MET A 583 0.06 -1.62 35.37
N LEU A 584 -0.94 -2.51 35.37
CA LEU A 584 -2.12 -2.38 34.49
C LEU A 584 -2.87 -1.06 34.76
N HIS A 585 -3.12 -0.71 36.05
CA HIS A 585 -3.74 0.56 36.40
C HIS A 585 -2.87 1.75 35.98
N LYS A 586 -1.55 1.69 36.19
CA LYS A 586 -0.62 2.75 35.78
C LYS A 586 -0.65 2.98 34.27
N ILE A 587 -0.70 1.90 33.46
CA ILE A 587 -0.82 1.98 31.99
C ILE A 587 -2.14 2.64 31.60
N CYS A 588 -3.25 2.22 32.20
CA CYS A 588 -4.57 2.81 31.92
C CYS A 588 -4.60 4.31 32.24
N ASP A 589 -4.12 4.70 33.42
CA ASP A 589 -4.07 6.11 33.84
C ASP A 589 -3.21 6.97 32.92
N VAL A 590 -2.05 6.47 32.50
CA VAL A 590 -1.16 7.19 31.58
C VAL A 590 -1.78 7.27 30.18
N SER A 591 -2.41 6.20 29.69
CA SER A 591 -3.07 6.17 28.39
C SER A 591 -4.23 7.15 28.32
N GLU A 592 -5.08 7.21 29.37
CA GLU A 592 -6.17 8.17 29.48
C GLU A 592 -5.65 9.61 29.49
N LYS A 593 -4.65 9.90 30.32
CA LYS A 593 -4.03 11.24 30.39
C LYS A 593 -3.48 11.69 29.04
N LEU A 594 -2.77 10.82 28.32
CA LEU A 594 -2.19 11.14 27.02
C LEU A 594 -3.28 11.38 25.97
N ALA A 595 -4.26 10.47 25.88
CA ALA A 595 -5.36 10.61 24.91
C ALA A 595 -6.14 11.91 25.12
N LEU A 596 -6.46 12.25 26.38
CA LEU A 596 -7.20 13.49 26.72
C LEU A 596 -6.36 14.74 26.54
N SER A 597 -5.07 14.72 26.91
CA SER A 597 -4.19 15.90 26.79
C SER A 597 -3.88 16.26 25.33
N LEU A 598 -3.86 15.28 24.44
CA LEU A 598 -3.78 15.48 22.99
C LEU A 598 -5.13 15.84 22.38
N GLY A 599 -6.21 15.87 23.17
CA GLY A 599 -7.57 16.13 22.62
C GLY A 599 -7.95 15.13 21.53
N THR A 600 -7.51 13.88 21.65
CA THR A 600 -7.75 12.83 20.66
C THR A 600 -9.23 12.63 20.43
N LYS A 601 -9.63 12.60 19.15
CA LYS A 601 -10.97 12.19 18.71
C LYS A 601 -10.86 11.07 17.71
N GLY A 602 -11.22 9.85 18.12
CA GLY A 602 -11.03 8.63 17.38
C GLY A 602 -9.96 7.75 18.02
N LEU A 603 -8.99 7.28 17.24
CA LEU A 603 -7.96 6.33 17.69
C LEU A 603 -6.66 7.03 18.12
N VAL A 604 -6.01 6.44 19.11
CA VAL A 604 -4.63 6.73 19.48
C VAL A 604 -3.92 5.45 19.89
N ASN A 605 -2.75 5.24 19.34
CA ASN A 605 -1.85 4.13 19.67
C ASN A 605 -0.71 4.65 20.54
N ILE A 606 -0.40 3.92 21.62
CA ILE A 606 0.65 4.28 22.56
C ILE A 606 1.56 3.07 22.75
N GLN A 607 2.85 3.27 22.56
CA GLN A 607 3.86 2.27 22.82
C GLN A 607 4.60 2.56 24.11
N TYR A 608 4.66 1.55 24.97
CA TYR A 608 5.25 1.61 26.29
C TYR A 608 6.44 0.68 26.44
N LEU A 609 7.28 1.02 27.40
CA LEU A 609 8.38 0.20 27.86
C LEU A 609 8.35 0.09 29.40
N ILE A 610 8.38 -1.12 29.93
CA ILE A 610 8.60 -1.36 31.35
C ILE A 610 10.07 -1.71 31.57
N TYR A 611 10.78 -0.86 32.30
CA TYR A 611 12.18 -1.06 32.67
C TYR A 611 12.38 -0.82 34.14
N ARG A 612 12.95 -1.80 34.86
CA ARG A 612 13.17 -1.75 36.33
C ARG A 612 11.91 -1.38 37.11
N ASN A 613 10.78 -1.96 36.73
CA ASN A 613 9.45 -1.72 37.30
C ASN A 613 8.91 -0.29 37.19
N GLU A 614 9.48 0.51 36.27
CA GLU A 614 8.97 1.82 35.89
C GLU A 614 8.43 1.81 34.43
N LEU A 615 7.34 2.56 34.22
CA LEU A 615 6.68 2.70 32.94
C LEU A 615 7.25 3.90 32.19
N TYR A 616 7.65 3.69 30.94
CA TYR A 616 8.13 4.70 30.02
C TYR A 616 7.26 4.72 28.77
N VAL A 617 7.02 5.91 28.21
CA VAL A 617 6.38 6.07 26.89
C VAL A 617 7.47 6.13 25.83
N ILE A 618 7.34 5.31 24.80
CA ILE A 618 8.24 5.31 23.64
C ILE A 618 7.73 6.29 22.57
N GLU A 619 6.45 6.13 22.19
CA GLU A 619 5.80 6.99 21.20
C GLU A 619 4.28 6.99 21.34
N VAL A 620 3.64 8.02 20.82
CA VAL A 620 2.18 8.15 20.72
C VAL A 620 1.82 8.49 19.28
N ASN A 621 0.89 7.75 18.73
CA ASN A 621 0.40 7.92 17.36
C ASN A 621 -1.11 8.21 17.40
N PRO A 622 -1.58 9.46 17.23
CA PRO A 622 -3.01 9.81 17.27
C PRO A 622 -3.71 9.45 15.93
N ARG A 623 -3.66 8.19 15.59
CA ARG A 623 -4.20 7.58 14.38
C ARG A 623 -4.36 6.07 14.57
N ALA A 624 -4.95 5.39 13.56
CA ALA A 624 -4.96 3.94 13.52
C ALA A 624 -3.53 3.37 13.53
N SER A 625 -3.39 2.24 14.20
CA SER A 625 -2.18 1.43 14.24
C SER A 625 -2.37 0.13 13.45
N ARG A 626 -1.29 -0.62 13.32
CA ARG A 626 -1.33 -1.96 12.71
C ARG A 626 -2.06 -2.99 13.56
N THR A 627 -2.15 -2.76 14.85
CA THR A 627 -2.78 -3.67 15.82
C THR A 627 -4.30 -3.53 15.89
N ILE A 628 -4.89 -2.49 15.27
CA ILE A 628 -6.34 -2.26 15.28
C ILE A 628 -7.15 -3.48 14.81
N PRO A 629 -6.85 -4.12 13.66
CA PRO A 629 -7.59 -5.32 13.24
C PRO A 629 -7.45 -6.48 14.23
N TYR A 630 -6.26 -6.65 14.82
CA TYR A 630 -5.99 -7.67 15.80
C TYR A 630 -6.84 -7.46 17.07
N ILE A 631 -6.72 -6.30 17.70
CA ILE A 631 -7.45 -5.99 18.94
C ILE A 631 -8.97 -5.97 18.71
N SER A 632 -9.45 -5.41 17.60
CA SER A 632 -10.88 -5.43 17.28
C SER A 632 -11.43 -6.87 17.23
N LYS A 633 -10.71 -7.80 16.57
CA LYS A 633 -11.14 -9.19 16.43
C LYS A 633 -11.08 -9.97 17.75
N VAL A 634 -10.03 -9.76 18.56
CA VAL A 634 -9.86 -10.55 19.79
C VAL A 634 -10.67 -10.02 20.96
N THR A 635 -11.08 -8.76 20.97
CA THR A 635 -11.91 -8.17 22.01
C THR A 635 -13.39 -8.11 21.66
N GLY A 636 -13.72 -8.18 20.36
CA GLY A 636 -15.05 -7.94 19.84
C GLY A 636 -15.49 -6.47 19.91
N VAL A 637 -14.53 -5.54 20.11
CA VAL A 637 -14.78 -4.09 20.09
C VAL A 637 -14.55 -3.58 18.66
N PRO A 638 -15.54 -3.07 17.94
CA PRO A 638 -15.39 -2.59 16.57
C PRO A 638 -14.72 -1.20 16.55
N MET A 639 -13.41 -1.19 16.80
CA MET A 639 -12.67 0.03 17.12
C MET A 639 -12.77 1.12 16.04
N VAL A 640 -12.69 0.73 14.77
CA VAL A 640 -12.77 1.71 13.66
C VAL A 640 -14.17 2.30 13.55
N GLU A 641 -15.21 1.47 13.71
CA GLU A 641 -16.60 1.93 13.72
C GLU A 641 -16.83 2.97 14.82
N LEU A 642 -16.45 2.64 16.07
CA LEU A 642 -16.59 3.55 17.21
C LEU A 642 -15.83 4.86 16.99
N ALA A 643 -14.58 4.76 16.56
CA ALA A 643 -13.75 5.92 16.25
C ALA A 643 -14.37 6.81 15.16
N THR A 644 -14.92 6.20 14.12
CA THR A 644 -15.56 6.93 13.02
C THR A 644 -16.81 7.67 13.50
N LYS A 645 -17.67 7.04 14.31
CA LYS A 645 -18.83 7.67 14.92
C LYS A 645 -18.44 8.88 15.79
N ILE A 646 -17.36 8.73 16.56
CA ILE A 646 -16.81 9.84 17.37
C ILE A 646 -16.31 10.99 16.49
N MET A 647 -15.61 10.69 15.40
CA MET A 647 -15.09 11.71 14.47
C MET A 647 -16.20 12.57 13.86
N VAL A 648 -17.41 12.04 13.71
CA VAL A 648 -18.59 12.79 13.22
C VAL A 648 -19.47 13.34 14.33
N GLY A 649 -19.06 13.20 15.61
CA GLY A 649 -19.65 13.93 16.74
C GLY A 649 -20.42 13.09 17.76
N GLU A 650 -20.48 11.76 17.63
CA GLU A 650 -21.06 10.90 18.66
C GLU A 650 -20.15 10.84 19.90
N LYS A 651 -20.74 10.56 21.05
CA LYS A 651 -20.01 10.45 22.31
C LYS A 651 -19.76 9.01 22.67
N LEU A 652 -18.57 8.73 23.20
CA LEU A 652 -18.16 7.38 23.59
C LEU A 652 -19.16 6.71 24.55
N GLN A 653 -19.71 7.45 25.50
CA GLN A 653 -20.68 6.96 26.48
C GLN A 653 -21.97 6.43 25.85
N ASP A 654 -22.37 6.95 24.70
CA ASP A 654 -23.61 6.58 23.99
C ASP A 654 -23.44 5.34 23.09
N LEU A 655 -22.19 4.89 22.87
CA LEU A 655 -21.86 3.79 21.95
C LEU A 655 -21.94 2.37 22.60
N GLY A 656 -22.23 2.26 23.90
CA GLY A 656 -22.56 1.01 24.56
C GLY A 656 -21.37 0.11 24.96
N TYR A 657 -20.13 0.55 24.80
CA TYR A 657 -18.92 -0.20 25.17
C TYR A 657 -18.30 0.24 26.49
N GLY A 658 -18.80 1.31 27.10
CA GLY A 658 -18.28 1.89 28.35
C GLY A 658 -16.99 2.67 28.14
N THR A 659 -16.30 2.95 29.25
CA THR A 659 -15.02 3.70 29.33
C THR A 659 -14.01 2.96 30.15
N GLY A 660 -12.73 3.35 30.08
CA GLY A 660 -11.62 2.68 30.78
C GLY A 660 -11.23 1.35 30.12
N LEU A 661 -10.63 0.46 30.90
CA LEU A 661 -10.19 -0.85 30.39
C LEU A 661 -11.40 -1.77 30.16
N TYR A 662 -11.52 -2.26 28.94
CA TYR A 662 -12.58 -3.19 28.57
C TYR A 662 -12.38 -4.57 29.20
N ARG A 663 -13.46 -5.32 29.33
CA ARG A 663 -13.42 -6.68 29.94
C ARG A 663 -12.49 -7.61 29.17
N THR A 664 -11.66 -8.33 29.90
CA THR A 664 -10.78 -9.34 29.34
C THR A 664 -11.57 -10.59 28.95
N PRO A 665 -11.38 -11.13 27.72
CA PRO A 665 -12.01 -12.37 27.29
C PRO A 665 -11.39 -13.59 28.00
N PRO A 666 -12.13 -14.74 28.10
CA PRO A 666 -11.65 -15.94 28.79
C PRO A 666 -10.75 -16.82 27.90
N TYR A 667 -9.88 -16.21 27.11
CA TYR A 667 -8.92 -16.88 26.23
C TYR A 667 -7.70 -16.00 26.00
N PHE A 668 -6.64 -16.62 25.49
CA PHE A 668 -5.44 -15.95 25.02
C PHE A 668 -5.47 -15.83 23.50
N ALA A 669 -4.99 -14.72 22.99
CA ALA A 669 -4.73 -14.47 21.58
C ALA A 669 -3.26 -14.13 21.41
N VAL A 670 -2.59 -14.78 20.48
CA VAL A 670 -1.17 -14.57 20.20
C VAL A 670 -1.00 -14.23 18.72
N LYS A 671 -0.35 -13.11 18.48
CA LYS A 671 0.08 -12.68 17.15
C LYS A 671 1.52 -13.12 16.91
N VAL A 672 1.79 -13.78 15.80
CA VAL A 672 3.15 -14.17 15.36
C VAL A 672 3.44 -13.50 14.01
N PRO A 673 4.58 -12.80 13.86
CA PRO A 673 4.97 -12.20 12.59
C PRO A 673 5.38 -13.26 11.57
N VAL A 674 5.17 -12.95 10.27
CA VAL A 674 5.61 -13.77 9.15
C VAL A 674 6.66 -13.01 8.35
N PHE A 675 7.76 -13.69 8.03
CA PHE A 675 8.90 -13.12 7.30
C PHE A 675 9.03 -13.76 5.93
N SER A 676 9.41 -12.98 4.92
CA SER A 676 9.64 -13.45 3.55
C SER A 676 11.13 -13.37 3.17
N PHE A 677 12.01 -13.77 4.09
CA PHE A 677 13.48 -13.72 3.86
C PHE A 677 13.93 -14.58 2.68
N GLU A 678 13.23 -15.69 2.40
CA GLU A 678 13.53 -16.57 1.28
C GLU A 678 13.36 -15.92 -0.11
N LYS A 679 12.62 -14.79 -0.18
CA LYS A 679 12.41 -14.04 -1.43
C LYS A 679 13.47 -12.98 -1.70
N LEU A 680 14.30 -12.67 -0.71
CA LEU A 680 15.32 -11.63 -0.78
C LEU A 680 16.67 -12.24 -0.41
N ASN A 681 17.51 -12.49 -1.41
CA ASN A 681 18.88 -13.00 -1.18
C ASN A 681 19.72 -11.91 -0.49
N ASP A 682 20.66 -12.34 0.36
CA ASP A 682 21.63 -11.49 1.07
C ASP A 682 21.02 -10.52 2.11
N VAL A 683 19.85 -10.85 2.64
CA VAL A 683 19.20 -10.06 3.69
C VAL A 683 19.69 -10.50 5.06
N ASN A 684 20.04 -9.52 5.90
CA ASN A 684 20.25 -9.77 7.31
C ASN A 684 18.93 -10.14 8.00
N SER A 685 18.78 -11.40 8.40
CA SER A 685 17.58 -11.91 9.09
C SER A 685 17.53 -11.60 10.59
N GLN A 686 18.58 -10.99 11.16
CA GLN A 686 18.59 -10.60 12.55
C GLN A 686 17.54 -9.54 12.82
N LEU A 687 16.64 -9.80 13.78
CA LEU A 687 15.62 -8.84 14.19
C LEU A 687 16.25 -7.65 14.94
N GLY A 688 15.64 -6.50 14.79
CA GLY A 688 16.11 -5.25 15.35
C GLY A 688 15.03 -4.18 15.35
N PRO A 689 15.38 -2.92 15.58
CA PRO A 689 14.41 -1.83 15.64
C PRO A 689 13.74 -1.51 14.30
N GLU A 690 14.30 -1.99 13.19
CA GLU A 690 13.71 -1.86 11.87
C GLU A 690 12.82 -3.06 11.53
N MET A 691 11.58 -2.78 11.10
CA MET A 691 10.60 -3.80 10.75
C MET A 691 10.99 -4.57 9.47
N LYS A 692 10.85 -5.90 9.52
CA LYS A 692 11.18 -6.84 8.43
C LYS A 692 10.03 -7.79 8.07
N SER A 693 9.03 -7.94 8.94
CA SER A 693 7.88 -8.82 8.69
C SER A 693 7.01 -8.31 7.53
N THR A 694 6.44 -9.25 6.80
CA THR A 694 5.57 -9.00 5.65
C THR A 694 4.12 -9.41 5.88
N GLY A 695 3.85 -10.08 7.00
CA GLY A 695 2.53 -10.52 7.40
C GLY A 695 2.51 -10.94 8.86
N GLU A 696 1.36 -11.43 9.31
CA GLU A 696 1.17 -11.91 10.67
C GLU A 696 0.10 -13.00 10.74
N CYS A 697 0.18 -13.87 11.74
CA CYS A 697 -0.78 -14.90 12.04
C CYS A 697 -1.33 -14.73 13.45
N LEU A 698 -2.60 -15.11 13.63
CA LEU A 698 -3.32 -15.06 14.91
C LEU A 698 -3.67 -16.47 15.37
N GLY A 699 -3.23 -16.82 16.59
CA GLY A 699 -3.69 -18.01 17.28
C GLY A 699 -4.57 -17.65 18.48
N ILE A 700 -5.71 -18.30 18.65
CA ILE A 700 -6.62 -18.13 19.80
C ILE A 700 -6.87 -19.47 20.47
N ALA A 701 -6.72 -19.51 21.79
CA ALA A 701 -6.98 -20.70 22.60
C ALA A 701 -7.28 -20.35 24.07
N LYS A 702 -7.68 -21.34 24.86
CA LYS A 702 -7.93 -21.18 26.29
C LYS A 702 -6.64 -20.98 27.10
N THR A 703 -5.52 -21.49 26.60
CA THR A 703 -4.21 -21.36 27.25
C THR A 703 -3.24 -20.63 26.32
N PHE A 704 -2.27 -19.92 26.92
CA PHE A 704 -1.21 -19.24 26.17
C PHE A 704 -0.43 -20.19 25.24
N ASN A 705 -0.03 -21.36 25.74
CA ASN A 705 0.77 -22.32 24.97
C ASN A 705 0.02 -22.82 23.74
N GLU A 706 -1.28 -23.12 23.86
CA GLU A 706 -2.09 -23.54 22.70
C GLU A 706 -2.30 -22.41 21.70
N ALA A 707 -2.51 -21.17 22.17
CA ALA A 707 -2.64 -20.01 21.30
C ALA A 707 -1.35 -19.76 20.52
N LEU A 708 -0.21 -19.81 21.20
CA LEU A 708 1.12 -19.66 20.61
C LEU A 708 1.39 -20.76 19.57
N TYR A 709 1.10 -22.03 19.90
CA TYR A 709 1.27 -23.14 18.98
C TYR A 709 0.43 -22.97 17.71
N LYS A 710 -0.85 -22.60 17.84
CA LYS A 710 -1.72 -22.32 16.68
C LYS A 710 -1.20 -21.18 15.82
N ALA A 711 -0.66 -20.13 16.44
CA ALA A 711 -0.10 -19.00 15.70
C ALA A 711 1.15 -19.40 14.90
N PHE A 712 2.04 -20.23 15.47
CA PHE A 712 3.20 -20.77 14.76
C PHE A 712 2.79 -21.66 13.59
N LEU A 713 1.84 -22.58 13.80
CA LEU A 713 1.30 -23.41 12.70
C LEU A 713 0.73 -22.53 11.57
N GLY A 714 -0.02 -21.49 11.93
CA GLY A 714 -0.57 -20.54 10.95
C GLY A 714 0.50 -19.72 10.23
N ALA A 715 1.63 -19.48 10.85
CA ALA A 715 2.79 -18.82 10.25
C ALA A 715 3.64 -19.74 9.37
N GLY A 716 3.36 -21.04 9.36
CA GLY A 716 4.13 -22.03 8.62
C GLY A 716 5.46 -22.41 9.28
N ILE A 717 5.55 -22.29 10.60
CA ILE A 717 6.73 -22.55 11.43
C ILE A 717 6.50 -23.82 12.26
#